data_341c92e6d0af9cb93b81fab0c223b2d2
#
_entry.id   341c92e6d0af9cb93b81fab0c223b2d2
#
_cell.length_a   1.000
_cell.length_b   1.000
_cell.length_c   1.000
_cell.angle_alpha   90.00
_cell.angle_beta   90.00
_cell.angle_gamma   90.00
#
_symmetry.space_group_name_H-M   'P 1'
#
loop_
_entity.id
_entity.type
_entity.pdbx_description
1 polymer ?
#
loop_
_entity_poly.entity_id
_entity_poly.type
_entity_poly.pdbx_seq_one_letter_code
_entity_poly.pdbx_strand_id
1 'polypeptide(L)'
;MCKRFLWIIDWFNPYQLSEKIRAKQIKLIYQQLTGFTLLAESLVASVICAALWTVTNHTLLISWLLYIYIASGLGRWILIKFYFHKRNISNDTWLILFIFSVFIAGCGWGFVPIFLMPDEVVFYQNFIILIIFAVTAVATNFNAPVLACCALFLILAFVPLSIWFFLQGGLYTLLGFMSFLYIGLMFSTAYYTNKFFLKSLLLNEEVISHTKALKNSLDLTTSILETTSDGILVMDLNKKVEYYNQRFLDMWKLSAQFIESHTIEEVIDKVLGHLENPQQFVEKIQYLFREINLKSFDILKFRDGKIYERYSKPRISENKINGRVWSFRDITERKKMEEKIYHQALHDTLTGLPNRTSLTKKLHQEIKYAKRFKTTIAILFIDIDNFKTINDSLGHDAGDILLQKIGRKLAVCMREIDTIFRFGGDEFVMFCLLKKWDEIDQVIHKIYSNLSSSIKIGTHDVIVTVSIGISFYPDHGCNPSTLIKNADIAMYSAKSQGRNSHQIYKQVLSQNLERRMTIQNYLHYAIENKEFFLVYQPILDLNSGRITSLEALLRWQHPKMGFISPNEFIPLAEESGLITQLGEWVMREACSQLKSFQKQGLRTVQVVINVSGIQISKEAFIKTIVQILDETQLDARYLEIELTESALMLDSKTIIKTLGRLKKMGIKIAIDDFGTGYSSFSYLKNFPVNKLKIDQSFIHDCAIAPNGGSIIKAIIAMGHHLDLLVLAEGVETLEQLRLLQILGCDEIQGYVYSRPVLPQEIPKMLDISISDKILENFKQSIQRA
;
A
#
# COMPACT_ATOMS: atom_id res chain seq x y z
N MET A 1 28.31 43.22 9.95
CA MET A 1 27.02 42.49 9.94
C MET A 1 27.02 41.27 8.98
N CYS A 2 27.50 41.40 7.75
CA CYS A 2 27.51 40.28 6.76
C CYS A 2 28.20 38.97 7.27
N LYS A 3 29.37 39.02 7.91
CA LYS A 3 30.07 37.82 8.39
C LYS A 3 29.32 37.01 9.48
N ARG A 4 28.49 37.66 10.30
CA ARG A 4 27.68 36.96 11.32
C ARG A 4 26.44 36.27 10.75
N PHE A 5 25.91 36.71 9.62
CA PHE A 5 24.80 36.07 8.94
C PHE A 5 25.22 34.80 8.16
N LEU A 6 26.47 34.84 7.62
CA LEU A 6 27.03 33.72 6.88
C LEU A 6 27.27 32.49 7.75
N TRP A 7 27.51 32.64 9.06
CA TRP A 7 27.65 31.53 10.01
C TRP A 7 26.39 30.64 10.06
N ILE A 8 25.20 31.23 9.97
CA ILE A 8 23.94 30.47 9.95
C ILE A 8 23.83 29.63 8.66
N ILE A 9 24.29 30.16 7.54
CA ILE A 9 24.27 29.47 6.24
C ILE A 9 25.26 28.31 6.26
N ASP A 10 26.44 28.52 6.80
CA ASP A 10 27.49 27.51 6.91
C ASP A 10 27.12 26.42 7.91
N TRP A 11 26.32 26.72 8.94
CA TRP A 11 25.80 25.73 9.89
C TRP A 11 24.83 24.71 9.23
N PHE A 12 24.05 25.15 8.24
CA PHE A 12 23.20 24.27 7.44
C PHE A 12 23.95 23.56 6.32
N ASN A 13 25.22 23.87 6.08
CA ASN A 13 25.98 23.34 4.95
C ASN A 13 26.85 22.15 5.38
N PRO A 14 26.61 20.93 4.87
CA PRO A 14 27.34 19.72 5.29
C PRO A 14 28.82 19.70 4.86
N TYR A 15 29.28 20.69 4.08
CA TYR A 15 30.64 20.76 3.56
C TYR A 15 31.23 22.16 3.73
N GLN A 16 32.52 22.24 4.13
CA GLN A 16 33.29 23.48 4.04
C GLN A 16 33.57 23.78 2.55
N LEU A 17 32.83 24.71 1.98
CA LEU A 17 32.93 25.06 0.57
C LEU A 17 34.10 26.00 0.33
N SER A 18 34.99 25.67 -0.65
CA SER A 18 35.97 26.63 -1.14
C SER A 18 35.27 27.84 -1.82
N GLU A 19 35.91 29.01 -1.80
CA GLU A 19 35.37 30.22 -2.46
C GLU A 19 34.95 29.98 -3.92
N LYS A 20 35.68 29.14 -4.60
CA LYS A 20 35.45 28.78 -6.01
C LYS A 20 34.17 27.95 -6.20
N ILE A 21 33.88 27.01 -5.28
CA ILE A 21 32.65 26.20 -5.31
C ILE A 21 31.45 27.05 -4.89
N ARG A 22 31.62 27.93 -3.90
CA ARG A 22 30.60 28.89 -3.48
C ARG A 22 30.21 29.82 -4.64
N ALA A 23 31.19 30.31 -5.43
CA ALA A 23 30.92 31.09 -6.62
C ALA A 23 30.10 30.33 -7.67
N LYS A 24 30.40 29.04 -7.89
CA LYS A 24 29.65 28.19 -8.80
C LYS A 24 28.24 27.90 -8.28
N GLN A 25 28.09 27.65 -7.01
CA GLN A 25 26.79 27.45 -6.36
C GLN A 25 25.88 28.68 -6.56
N ILE A 26 26.39 29.86 -6.29
CA ILE A 26 25.67 31.12 -6.48
C ILE A 26 25.30 31.34 -7.95
N LYS A 27 26.26 31.13 -8.85
CA LYS A 27 26.00 31.23 -10.31
C LYS A 27 24.83 30.35 -10.73
N LEU A 28 24.78 29.13 -10.24
CA LEU A 28 23.75 28.18 -10.61
C LEU A 28 22.38 28.58 -10.05
N ILE A 29 22.31 29.04 -8.81
CA ILE A 29 21.07 29.54 -8.21
C ILE A 29 20.45 30.65 -9.09
N TYR A 30 21.27 31.61 -9.53
CA TYR A 30 20.79 32.69 -10.39
C TYR A 30 20.46 32.20 -11.83
N GLN A 31 21.08 31.12 -12.29
CA GLN A 31 20.72 30.47 -13.55
C GLN A 31 19.44 29.65 -13.48
N GLN A 32 19.13 29.04 -12.33
CA GLN A 32 17.88 28.30 -12.11
C GLN A 32 16.66 29.22 -11.94
N LEU A 33 16.86 30.45 -11.47
CA LEU A 33 15.84 31.50 -11.47
C LEU A 33 15.60 32.00 -12.90
N THR A 34 15.02 31.15 -13.73
CA THR A 34 14.65 31.52 -15.10
C THR A 34 13.38 32.36 -15.12
N GLY A 35 13.15 33.09 -16.20
CA GLY A 35 11.88 33.82 -16.39
C GLY A 35 10.65 32.90 -16.29
N PHE A 36 10.81 31.61 -16.62
CA PHE A 36 9.75 30.61 -16.50
C PHE A 36 9.33 30.35 -15.04
N THR A 37 10.28 30.26 -14.09
CA THR A 37 9.95 30.03 -12.67
C THR A 37 9.23 31.22 -12.04
N LEU A 38 9.61 32.45 -12.45
CA LEU A 38 8.93 33.68 -12.01
C LEU A 38 7.54 33.81 -12.63
N LEU A 39 7.38 33.43 -13.90
CA LEU A 39 6.08 33.41 -14.57
C LEU A 39 5.16 32.37 -13.94
N ALA A 40 5.67 31.19 -13.58
CA ALA A 40 4.88 30.13 -12.96
C ALA A 40 4.34 30.58 -11.59
N GLU A 41 5.15 31.22 -10.74
CA GLU A 41 4.72 31.76 -9.45
C GLU A 41 3.61 32.80 -9.63
N SER A 42 3.78 33.71 -10.57
CA SER A 42 2.80 34.77 -10.90
C SER A 42 1.51 34.16 -11.47
N LEU A 43 1.60 33.12 -12.30
CA LEU A 43 0.44 32.44 -12.87
C LEU A 43 -0.36 31.75 -11.75
N VAL A 44 0.30 31.02 -10.86
CA VAL A 44 -0.35 30.36 -9.73
C VAL A 44 -1.04 31.37 -8.83
N ALA A 45 -0.40 32.50 -8.54
CA ALA A 45 -1.02 33.58 -7.76
C ALA A 45 -2.26 34.16 -8.47
N SER A 46 -2.24 34.29 -9.79
CA SER A 46 -3.39 34.74 -10.59
C SER A 46 -4.55 33.76 -10.53
N VAL A 47 -4.25 32.45 -10.58
CA VAL A 47 -5.27 31.39 -10.46
C VAL A 47 -5.94 31.45 -9.09
N ILE A 48 -5.17 31.63 -8.01
CA ILE A 48 -5.72 31.82 -6.66
C ILE A 48 -6.60 33.06 -6.61
N CYS A 49 -6.13 34.18 -7.17
CA CYS A 49 -6.88 35.43 -7.19
C CYS A 49 -8.23 35.25 -7.92
N ALA A 50 -8.22 34.62 -9.07
CA ALA A 50 -9.44 34.33 -9.82
C ALA A 50 -10.38 33.39 -9.07
N ALA A 51 -9.85 32.33 -8.46
CA ALA A 51 -10.64 31.37 -7.69
C ALA A 51 -11.30 32.02 -6.47
N LEU A 52 -10.59 32.89 -5.77
CA LEU A 52 -11.06 33.51 -4.53
C LEU A 52 -11.86 34.81 -4.76
N TRP A 53 -12.02 35.23 -6.01
CA TRP A 53 -12.64 36.53 -6.34
C TRP A 53 -14.05 36.72 -5.74
N THR A 54 -14.82 35.65 -5.67
CA THR A 54 -16.21 35.67 -5.18
C THR A 54 -16.35 35.50 -3.66
N VAL A 55 -15.28 35.06 -2.97
CA VAL A 55 -15.38 34.62 -1.56
C VAL A 55 -14.48 35.36 -0.59
N THR A 56 -13.60 36.23 -1.08
CA THR A 56 -12.65 36.99 -0.24
C THR A 56 -12.69 38.49 -0.56
N ASN A 57 -12.11 39.27 0.36
CA ASN A 57 -12.02 40.72 0.19
C ASN A 57 -11.14 41.09 -1.01
N HIS A 58 -11.72 41.74 -2.01
CA HIS A 58 -11.05 42.11 -3.26
C HIS A 58 -9.82 43.00 -3.04
N THR A 59 -9.88 43.90 -2.08
CA THR A 59 -8.75 44.81 -1.80
C THR A 59 -7.53 44.05 -1.28
N LEU A 60 -7.75 43.13 -0.34
CA LEU A 60 -6.68 42.27 0.17
C LEU A 60 -6.12 41.35 -0.91
N LEU A 61 -7.00 40.77 -1.71
CA LEU A 61 -6.64 39.85 -2.79
C LEU A 61 -5.81 40.52 -3.87
N ILE A 62 -6.21 41.73 -4.30
CA ILE A 62 -5.46 42.51 -5.29
C ILE A 62 -4.13 42.99 -4.67
N SER A 63 -4.12 43.43 -3.41
CA SER A 63 -2.90 43.88 -2.74
C SER A 63 -1.89 42.72 -2.63
N TRP A 64 -2.33 41.52 -2.29
CA TRP A 64 -1.50 40.33 -2.27
C TRP A 64 -0.98 39.97 -3.66
N LEU A 65 -1.83 39.97 -4.66
CA LEU A 65 -1.43 39.69 -6.04
C LEU A 65 -0.38 40.68 -6.54
N LEU A 66 -0.59 41.99 -6.28
CA LEU A 66 0.39 43.02 -6.61
C LEU A 66 1.71 42.81 -5.85
N TYR A 67 1.67 42.39 -4.59
CA TYR A 67 2.88 42.06 -3.83
C TYR A 67 3.65 40.91 -4.51
N ILE A 68 2.99 39.80 -4.90
CA ILE A 68 3.64 38.65 -5.57
C ILE A 68 4.25 39.14 -6.91
N TYR A 69 3.52 39.91 -7.71
CA TYR A 69 4.01 40.37 -8.99
C TYR A 69 5.18 41.34 -8.87
N ILE A 70 5.11 42.29 -7.95
CA ILE A 70 6.12 43.36 -7.84
C ILE A 70 7.29 42.92 -6.97
N ALA A 71 7.03 42.47 -5.75
CA ALA A 71 8.09 42.17 -4.78
C ALA A 71 8.74 40.79 -5.06
N SER A 72 7.97 39.76 -5.34
CA SER A 72 8.53 38.44 -5.65
C SER A 72 8.90 38.33 -7.13
N GLY A 73 8.02 38.63 -8.07
CA GLY A 73 8.25 38.50 -9.51
C GLY A 73 9.28 39.51 -10.06
N LEU A 74 8.89 40.80 -10.13
CA LEU A 74 9.71 41.86 -10.72
C LEU A 74 11.01 42.09 -9.93
N GLY A 75 10.93 42.07 -8.60
CA GLY A 75 12.11 42.23 -7.73
C GLY A 75 13.17 41.14 -7.99
N ARG A 76 12.77 39.89 -8.08
CA ARG A 76 13.68 38.79 -8.43
C ARG A 76 14.22 38.89 -9.86
N TRP A 77 13.37 39.29 -10.81
CA TRP A 77 13.81 39.47 -12.21
C TRP A 77 14.90 40.56 -12.30
N ILE A 78 14.72 41.68 -11.59
CA ILE A 78 15.73 42.76 -11.49
C ILE A 78 17.00 42.22 -10.85
N LEU A 79 16.90 41.46 -9.76
CA LEU A 79 18.04 40.86 -9.08
C LEU A 79 18.84 39.95 -10.00
N ILE A 80 18.16 39.09 -10.79
CA ILE A 80 18.79 38.20 -11.79
C ILE A 80 19.53 39.04 -12.85
N LYS A 81 18.86 40.07 -13.40
CA LYS A 81 19.43 40.91 -14.43
C LYS A 81 20.67 41.64 -13.92
N PHE A 82 20.63 42.12 -12.67
CA PHE A 82 21.75 42.76 -12.00
C PHE A 82 22.92 41.80 -11.76
N TYR A 83 22.67 40.53 -11.38
CA TYR A 83 23.69 39.52 -11.19
C TYR A 83 24.50 39.25 -12.49
N PHE A 84 23.84 39.20 -13.62
CA PHE A 84 24.52 38.93 -14.90
C PHE A 84 25.24 40.16 -15.49
N HIS A 85 24.89 41.38 -15.04
CA HIS A 85 25.48 42.64 -15.56
C HIS A 85 26.59 43.22 -14.69
N LYS A 86 26.58 43.02 -13.37
CA LYS A 86 27.60 43.59 -12.45
C LYS A 86 28.47 42.51 -11.82
N ARG A 87 29.74 42.45 -12.25
CA ARG A 87 30.75 41.49 -11.77
C ARG A 87 31.52 41.93 -10.50
N ASN A 88 31.34 43.12 -9.99
CA ASN A 88 32.15 43.71 -8.89
C ASN A 88 31.55 43.57 -7.50
N ILE A 89 30.56 42.72 -7.30
CA ILE A 89 29.92 42.47 -5.99
C ILE A 89 30.41 41.12 -5.48
N SER A 90 30.71 41.02 -4.18
CA SER A 90 31.17 39.75 -3.58
C SER A 90 30.13 38.67 -3.65
N ASN A 91 30.55 37.42 -3.77
CA ASN A 91 29.68 36.24 -3.78
C ASN A 91 28.77 36.18 -2.54
N ASP A 92 29.32 36.56 -1.38
CA ASP A 92 28.57 36.58 -0.13
C ASP A 92 27.41 37.60 -0.15
N THR A 93 27.63 38.75 -0.78
CA THR A 93 26.55 39.74 -0.95
C THR A 93 25.46 39.23 -1.89
N TRP A 94 25.82 38.54 -2.98
CA TRP A 94 24.86 37.92 -3.88
C TRP A 94 24.03 36.84 -3.19
N LEU A 95 24.65 36.06 -2.31
CA LEU A 95 23.96 35.04 -1.53
C LEU A 95 22.96 35.68 -0.57
N ILE A 96 23.33 36.74 0.11
CA ILE A 96 22.43 37.50 1.03
C ILE A 96 21.24 38.08 0.27
N LEU A 97 21.49 38.66 -0.91
CA LEU A 97 20.40 39.22 -1.73
C LEU A 97 19.44 38.11 -2.20
N PHE A 98 19.97 36.95 -2.50
CA PHE A 98 19.12 35.79 -2.84
C PHE A 98 18.26 35.36 -1.66
N ILE A 99 18.85 35.19 -0.46
CA ILE A 99 18.12 34.86 0.77
C ILE A 99 17.02 35.88 1.07
N PHE A 100 17.32 37.14 0.88
CA PHE A 100 16.32 38.20 1.05
C PHE A 100 15.17 38.09 0.05
N SER A 101 15.46 37.73 -1.19
CA SER A 101 14.41 37.46 -2.19
C SER A 101 13.52 36.28 -1.85
N VAL A 102 14.09 35.24 -1.25
CA VAL A 102 13.36 34.05 -0.76
C VAL A 102 12.49 34.41 0.45
N PHE A 103 13.02 35.26 1.35
CA PHE A 103 12.26 35.81 2.48
C PHE A 103 10.99 36.54 2.00
N ILE A 104 11.14 37.44 1.03
CA ILE A 104 10.01 38.22 0.46
C ILE A 104 8.96 37.26 -0.13
N ALA A 105 9.39 36.25 -0.91
CA ALA A 105 8.46 35.28 -1.49
C ALA A 105 7.76 34.44 -0.43
N GLY A 106 8.49 33.97 0.58
CA GLY A 106 7.92 33.18 1.67
C GLY A 106 6.87 33.97 2.47
N CYS A 107 7.11 35.25 2.76
CA CYS A 107 6.12 36.13 3.38
C CYS A 107 4.85 36.26 2.54
N GLY A 108 5.00 36.39 1.22
CA GLY A 108 3.85 36.50 0.31
C GLY A 108 2.96 35.23 0.32
N TRP A 109 3.56 34.06 0.35
CA TRP A 109 2.83 32.83 0.43
C TRP A 109 2.29 32.55 1.84
N GLY A 110 3.01 32.93 2.88
CA GLY A 110 2.55 32.81 4.27
C GLY A 110 1.38 33.76 4.62
N PHE A 111 1.18 34.82 3.83
CA PHE A 111 0.04 35.74 3.98
C PHE A 111 -1.30 35.08 3.65
N VAL A 112 -1.29 34.14 2.72
CA VAL A 112 -2.51 33.47 2.19
C VAL A 112 -3.34 32.79 3.30
N PRO A 113 -2.76 31.91 4.14
CA PRO A 113 -3.53 31.23 5.18
C PRO A 113 -4.02 32.17 6.29
N ILE A 114 -3.38 33.32 6.48
CA ILE A 114 -3.75 34.24 7.54
C ILE A 114 -4.89 35.18 7.09
N PHE A 115 -4.85 35.69 5.87
CA PHE A 115 -5.70 36.80 5.44
C PHE A 115 -6.61 36.48 4.26
N LEU A 116 -6.34 35.42 3.51
CA LEU A 116 -7.09 35.09 2.29
C LEU A 116 -7.86 33.77 2.38
N MET A 117 -7.80 33.07 3.53
CA MET A 117 -8.53 31.82 3.71
C MET A 117 -10.01 32.12 3.96
N PRO A 118 -10.94 31.59 3.15
CA PRO A 118 -12.37 31.83 3.33
C PRO A 118 -12.91 31.08 4.55
N ASP A 119 -13.78 31.72 5.35
CA ASP A 119 -14.24 31.17 6.63
C ASP A 119 -15.27 30.03 6.49
N GLU A 120 -16.08 30.00 5.45
CA GLU A 120 -17.23 29.09 5.37
C GLU A 120 -17.24 28.12 4.16
N VAL A 121 -16.28 28.19 3.25
CA VAL A 121 -16.33 27.41 2.00
C VAL A 121 -15.19 26.40 1.92
N VAL A 122 -15.43 25.22 2.43
CA VAL A 122 -14.45 24.10 2.52
C VAL A 122 -13.76 23.78 1.19
N PHE A 123 -14.46 23.92 0.06
CA PHE A 123 -13.88 23.68 -1.27
C PHE A 123 -12.70 24.62 -1.55
N TYR A 124 -12.85 25.92 -1.30
CA TYR A 124 -11.78 26.88 -1.55
C TYR A 124 -10.65 26.77 -0.53
N GLN A 125 -10.96 26.39 0.72
CA GLN A 125 -9.94 26.09 1.73
C GLN A 125 -9.04 24.94 1.25
N ASN A 126 -9.63 23.82 0.82
CA ASN A 126 -8.89 22.68 0.32
C ASN A 126 -8.08 23.01 -0.95
N PHE A 127 -8.63 23.82 -1.83
CA PHE A 127 -7.94 24.30 -3.02
C PHE A 127 -6.68 25.11 -2.67
N ILE A 128 -6.80 26.06 -1.75
CA ILE A 128 -5.66 26.87 -1.27
C ILE A 128 -4.61 25.98 -0.59
N ILE A 129 -5.05 25.09 0.29
CA ILE A 129 -4.18 24.15 1.00
C ILE A 129 -3.35 23.35 -0.02
N LEU A 130 -4.01 22.74 -1.02
CA LEU A 130 -3.35 21.97 -2.06
C LEU A 130 -2.30 22.79 -2.81
N ILE A 131 -2.62 24.03 -3.16
CA ILE A 131 -1.68 24.91 -3.87
C ILE A 131 -0.48 25.28 -2.99
N ILE A 132 -0.69 25.59 -1.71
CA ILE A 132 0.42 25.88 -0.81
C ILE A 132 1.35 24.67 -0.68
N PHE A 133 0.80 23.48 -0.59
CA PHE A 133 1.60 22.25 -0.61
C PHE A 133 2.39 22.11 -1.92
N ALA A 134 1.76 22.34 -3.05
CA ALA A 134 2.41 22.26 -4.36
C ALA A 134 3.51 23.29 -4.52
N VAL A 135 3.23 24.54 -4.17
CA VAL A 135 4.21 25.66 -4.24
C VAL A 135 5.39 25.41 -3.33
N THR A 136 5.16 24.97 -2.09
CA THR A 136 6.25 24.68 -1.16
C THR A 136 7.10 23.49 -1.61
N ALA A 137 6.51 22.45 -2.20
CA ALA A 137 7.25 21.32 -2.77
C ALA A 137 8.14 21.76 -3.94
N VAL A 138 7.60 22.59 -4.84
CA VAL A 138 8.35 23.14 -5.98
C VAL A 138 9.45 24.07 -5.51
N ALA A 139 9.12 25.04 -4.63
CA ALA A 139 10.06 26.00 -4.11
C ALA A 139 11.21 25.31 -3.33
N THR A 140 10.94 24.22 -2.63
CA THR A 140 11.96 23.43 -1.93
C THR A 140 13.00 22.89 -2.90
N ASN A 141 12.60 22.37 -4.04
CA ASN A 141 13.53 21.88 -5.06
C ASN A 141 14.39 23.00 -5.68
N PHE A 142 13.79 24.15 -5.98
CA PHE A 142 14.53 25.31 -6.55
C PHE A 142 15.50 25.94 -5.56
N ASN A 143 15.16 25.99 -4.28
CA ASN A 143 16.01 26.55 -3.22
C ASN A 143 16.99 25.52 -2.64
N ALA A 144 16.89 24.23 -3.02
CA ALA A 144 17.73 23.14 -2.49
C ALA A 144 19.24 23.42 -2.57
N PRO A 145 19.77 24.12 -3.59
CA PRO A 145 21.19 24.46 -3.61
C PRO A 145 21.67 25.26 -2.37
N VAL A 146 20.77 25.97 -1.69
CA VAL A 146 21.06 26.67 -0.42
C VAL A 146 20.03 26.26 0.62
N LEU A 147 20.39 25.34 1.48
CA LEU A 147 19.47 24.70 2.44
C LEU A 147 18.81 25.71 3.39
N ALA A 148 19.53 26.79 3.77
CA ALA A 148 18.98 27.88 4.57
C ALA A 148 17.80 28.58 3.87
N CYS A 149 17.82 28.68 2.54
CA CYS A 149 16.70 29.24 1.77
C CYS A 149 15.49 28.33 1.78
N CYS A 150 15.69 27.03 1.69
CA CYS A 150 14.61 26.04 1.82
C CYS A 150 13.94 26.14 3.19
N ALA A 151 14.75 26.13 4.26
CA ALA A 151 14.25 26.27 5.62
C ALA A 151 13.46 27.56 5.80
N LEU A 152 14.02 28.68 5.35
CA LEU A 152 13.39 29.99 5.44
C LEU A 152 12.05 30.05 4.72
N PHE A 153 12.00 29.55 3.48
CA PHE A 153 10.78 29.53 2.68
C PHE A 153 9.71 28.64 3.30
N LEU A 154 10.09 27.42 3.72
CA LEU A 154 9.17 26.49 4.35
C LEU A 154 8.57 27.04 5.64
N ILE A 155 9.39 27.67 6.49
CA ILE A 155 8.91 28.27 7.74
C ILE A 155 7.92 29.40 7.42
N LEU A 156 8.29 30.32 6.55
CA LEU A 156 7.46 31.51 6.26
C LEU A 156 6.16 31.17 5.53
N ALA A 157 6.19 30.21 4.61
CA ALA A 157 5.00 29.86 3.83
C ALA A 157 4.09 28.87 4.56
N PHE A 158 4.66 27.94 5.37
CA PHE A 158 3.92 26.82 5.90
C PHE A 158 3.52 26.95 7.38
N VAL A 159 4.32 27.62 8.21
CA VAL A 159 3.97 27.82 9.63
C VAL A 159 2.64 28.56 9.81
N PRO A 160 2.34 29.64 9.03
CA PRO A 160 1.03 30.29 9.10
C PRO A 160 -0.13 29.34 8.77
N LEU A 161 0.05 28.48 7.78
CA LEU A 161 -0.95 27.45 7.45
C LEU A 161 -1.13 26.44 8.60
N SER A 162 -0.03 26.02 9.22
CA SER A 162 -0.09 25.12 10.38
C SER A 162 -0.82 25.74 11.55
N ILE A 163 -0.57 27.01 11.83
CA ILE A 163 -1.29 27.77 12.88
C ILE A 163 -2.77 27.86 12.55
N TRP A 164 -3.10 28.15 11.30
CA TRP A 164 -4.49 28.21 10.84
C TRP A 164 -5.19 26.86 11.05
N PHE A 165 -4.55 25.73 10.74
CA PHE A 165 -5.10 24.40 11.02
C PHE A 165 -5.43 24.18 12.50
N PHE A 166 -4.55 24.61 13.41
CA PHE A 166 -4.80 24.46 14.85
C PHE A 166 -5.93 25.37 15.35
N LEU A 167 -6.10 26.55 14.77
CA LEU A 167 -7.16 27.48 15.14
C LEU A 167 -8.56 26.99 14.71
N GLN A 168 -8.65 26.21 13.63
CA GLN A 168 -9.93 25.66 13.14
C GLN A 168 -10.45 24.49 13.99
N GLY A 169 -9.60 23.79 14.72
CA GLY A 169 -10.01 22.66 15.57
C GLY A 169 -10.47 21.44 14.78
N GLY A 170 -11.05 20.46 15.50
CA GLY A 170 -11.61 19.27 14.89
C GLY A 170 -10.63 18.47 14.03
N LEU A 171 -11.02 18.08 12.81
CA LEU A 171 -10.19 17.35 11.86
C LEU A 171 -8.96 18.14 11.39
N TYR A 172 -9.06 19.47 11.34
CA TYR A 172 -7.96 20.34 10.93
C TYR A 172 -6.78 20.28 11.92
N THR A 173 -7.02 19.98 13.19
CA THR A 173 -5.95 19.77 14.18
C THR A 173 -5.01 18.63 13.75
N LEU A 174 -5.57 17.54 13.23
CA LEU A 174 -4.78 16.43 12.69
C LEU A 174 -3.94 16.89 11.50
N LEU A 175 -4.51 17.69 10.59
CA LEU A 175 -3.77 18.27 9.47
C LEU A 175 -2.66 19.22 9.95
N GLY A 176 -2.89 19.91 11.05
CA GLY A 176 -1.87 20.71 11.73
C GLY A 176 -0.66 19.86 12.15
N PHE A 177 -0.86 18.72 12.76
CA PHE A 177 0.24 17.78 13.06
C PHE A 177 0.88 17.20 11.81
N MET A 178 0.08 16.82 10.80
CA MET A 178 0.61 16.33 9.53
C MET A 178 1.44 17.37 8.79
N SER A 179 1.16 18.65 8.99
CA SER A 179 1.93 19.73 8.39
C SER A 179 3.38 19.80 8.90
N PHE A 180 3.61 19.48 10.17
CA PHE A 180 4.98 19.37 10.70
C PHE A 180 5.71 18.16 10.09
N LEU A 181 5.03 17.04 9.92
CA LEU A 181 5.60 15.88 9.22
C LEU A 181 5.98 16.24 7.78
N TYR A 182 5.11 16.98 7.09
CA TYR A 182 5.38 17.46 5.74
C TYR A 182 6.59 18.40 5.70
N ILE A 183 6.69 19.36 6.62
CA ILE A 183 7.85 20.25 6.72
C ILE A 183 9.13 19.43 6.92
N GLY A 184 9.09 18.44 7.81
CA GLY A 184 10.23 17.52 8.02
C GLY A 184 10.61 16.75 6.77
N LEU A 185 9.62 16.22 6.05
CA LEU A 185 9.82 15.50 4.79
C LEU A 185 10.43 16.41 3.71
N MET A 186 9.89 17.61 3.54
CA MET A 186 10.39 18.59 2.57
C MET A 186 11.80 19.06 2.92
N PHE A 187 12.07 19.30 4.19
CA PHE A 187 13.42 19.64 4.64
C PHE A 187 14.40 18.48 4.43
N SER A 188 14.00 17.26 4.71
CA SER A 188 14.79 16.06 4.42
C SER A 188 15.09 15.93 2.92
N THR A 189 14.07 16.12 2.08
CA THR A 189 14.24 16.12 0.62
C THR A 189 15.21 17.21 0.16
N ALA A 190 15.05 18.43 0.67
CA ALA A 190 15.96 19.54 0.38
C ALA A 190 17.40 19.23 0.83
N TYR A 191 17.56 18.63 2.01
CA TYR A 191 18.86 18.21 2.53
C TYR A 191 19.57 17.21 1.62
N TYR A 192 18.88 16.15 1.22
CA TYR A 192 19.46 15.15 0.31
C TYR A 192 19.74 15.72 -1.06
N THR A 193 18.86 16.57 -1.58
CA THR A 193 19.06 17.26 -2.87
C THR A 193 20.27 18.18 -2.82
N ASN A 194 20.40 18.99 -1.77
CA ASN A 194 21.57 19.85 -1.53
C ASN A 194 22.86 19.05 -1.46
N LYS A 195 22.87 17.97 -0.68
CA LYS A 195 24.04 17.08 -0.52
C LYS A 195 24.45 16.46 -1.85
N PHE A 196 23.49 15.96 -2.63
CA PHE A 196 23.75 15.41 -3.96
C PHE A 196 24.33 16.46 -4.89
N PHE A 197 23.76 17.66 -4.87
CA PHE A 197 24.19 18.79 -5.69
C PHE A 197 25.62 19.24 -5.36
N LEU A 198 25.92 19.42 -4.08
CA LEU A 198 27.26 19.80 -3.63
C LEU A 198 28.30 18.73 -3.97
N LYS A 199 27.93 17.46 -3.83
CA LYS A 199 28.78 16.33 -4.23
C LYS A 199 29.04 16.32 -5.74
N SER A 200 28.06 16.68 -6.57
CA SER A 200 28.19 16.80 -8.01
C SER A 200 29.14 17.95 -8.41
N LEU A 201 29.04 19.09 -7.72
CA LEU A 201 29.97 20.21 -7.97
C LEU A 201 31.42 19.87 -7.60
N LEU A 202 31.63 19.14 -6.49
CA LEU A 202 32.94 18.67 -6.06
C LEU A 202 33.55 17.70 -7.08
N LEU A 203 32.77 16.74 -7.55
CA LEU A 203 33.21 15.80 -8.61
C LEU A 203 33.62 16.51 -9.90
N ASN A 204 32.90 17.55 -10.28
CA ASN A 204 33.19 18.30 -11.51
C ASN A 204 34.48 19.14 -11.43
N GLU A 205 34.81 19.65 -10.21
CA GLU A 205 36.10 20.30 -9.97
C GLU A 205 37.26 19.31 -10.02
N GLU A 206 37.05 18.10 -9.48
CA GLU A 206 38.05 17.03 -9.50
C GLU A 206 38.36 16.59 -10.94
N VAL A 207 37.34 16.46 -11.78
CA VAL A 207 37.49 16.16 -13.21
C VAL A 207 38.28 17.27 -13.97
N ILE A 208 38.01 18.54 -13.63
CA ILE A 208 38.70 19.67 -14.28
C ILE A 208 40.18 19.73 -13.85
N SER A 209 40.48 19.39 -12.57
CA SER A 209 41.87 19.33 -12.07
C SER A 209 42.66 18.21 -12.72
N HIS A 210 42.01 17.07 -12.99
CA HIS A 210 42.65 15.92 -13.65
C HIS A 210 42.93 16.18 -15.15
N THR A 211 42.06 16.92 -15.84
CA THR A 211 42.32 17.32 -17.25
C THR A 211 43.53 18.24 -17.40
N LYS A 212 43.85 19.00 -16.39
CA LYS A 212 45.01 19.87 -16.37
C LYS A 212 46.32 19.11 -16.09
N ALA A 213 46.22 18.02 -15.32
CA ALA A 213 47.35 17.11 -15.06
C ALA A 213 47.70 16.26 -16.30
N LEU A 214 46.73 16.04 -17.23
CA LEU A 214 46.93 15.26 -18.46
C LEU A 214 47.87 15.91 -19.48
N LYS A 215 48.13 17.19 -19.35
CA LYS A 215 48.92 17.98 -20.32
C LYS A 215 50.44 17.87 -20.09
N ASN A 216 50.84 17.28 -18.99
CA ASN A 216 52.25 17.20 -18.59
C ASN A 216 52.89 15.81 -18.75
N SER A 217 52.36 14.93 -19.59
CA SER A 217 52.90 13.60 -19.58
C SER A 217 53.03 12.92 -20.94
N LEU A 218 54.12 13.20 -21.59
CA LEU A 218 54.72 12.23 -22.51
C LEU A 218 55.34 11.03 -21.77
N ASP A 219 55.77 11.22 -20.52
CA ASP A 219 56.20 10.13 -19.59
C ASP A 219 55.04 9.21 -19.15
N LEU A 220 53.80 9.64 -19.37
CA LEU A 220 52.60 8.93 -18.99
C LEU A 220 52.24 7.77 -19.91
N THR A 221 52.77 7.72 -21.16
CA THR A 221 52.37 6.68 -22.11
C THR A 221 52.82 5.29 -21.65
N THR A 222 54.02 5.18 -21.14
CA THR A 222 54.51 3.93 -20.56
C THR A 222 53.82 3.63 -19.24
N SER A 223 53.62 4.64 -18.39
CA SER A 223 52.89 4.50 -17.13
C SER A 223 51.43 4.14 -17.34
N ILE A 224 50.76 4.69 -18.38
CA ILE A 224 49.38 4.36 -18.74
C ILE A 224 49.28 2.92 -19.21
N LEU A 225 50.20 2.45 -20.03
CA LEU A 225 50.21 1.08 -20.52
C LEU A 225 50.44 0.06 -19.39
N GLU A 226 51.30 0.42 -18.43
CA GLU A 226 51.52 -0.42 -17.23
C GLU A 226 50.38 -0.39 -16.21
N THR A 227 49.63 0.71 -16.18
CA THR A 227 48.51 0.86 -15.26
C THR A 227 47.16 0.42 -15.83
N THR A 228 47.10 0.01 -17.12
CA THR A 228 45.87 -0.50 -17.71
C THR A 228 45.47 -1.82 -17.07
N SER A 229 44.16 -1.97 -16.87
CA SER A 229 43.58 -3.25 -16.39
C SER A 229 43.70 -4.38 -17.41
N ASP A 230 44.05 -4.03 -18.67
CA ASP A 230 44.17 -4.96 -19.80
C ASP A 230 45.62 -5.45 -19.95
N GLY A 231 45.78 -6.73 -20.16
CA GLY A 231 47.07 -7.27 -20.62
C GLY A 231 47.30 -6.90 -22.06
N ILE A 232 48.37 -6.14 -22.35
CA ILE A 232 48.68 -5.67 -23.67
C ILE A 232 49.89 -6.40 -24.21
N LEU A 233 49.80 -6.89 -25.44
CA LEU A 233 50.89 -7.49 -26.20
C LEU A 233 50.91 -6.82 -27.59
N VAL A 234 52.11 -6.36 -27.99
CA VAL A 234 52.35 -5.80 -29.32
C VAL A 234 53.39 -6.65 -30.03
N MET A 235 53.06 -7.06 -31.21
CA MET A 235 53.97 -7.85 -32.06
C MET A 235 54.15 -7.16 -33.43
N ASP A 236 55.30 -7.30 -33.98
CA ASP A 236 55.61 -6.88 -35.37
C ASP A 236 55.03 -7.87 -36.42
N LEU A 237 55.27 -7.60 -37.70
CA LEU A 237 54.81 -8.46 -38.80
C LEU A 237 55.49 -9.84 -38.80
N ASN A 238 56.68 -9.92 -38.22
CA ASN A 238 57.45 -11.17 -38.13
C ASN A 238 57.09 -11.96 -36.84
N LYS A 239 55.99 -11.55 -36.16
CA LYS A 239 55.52 -12.12 -34.90
C LYS A 239 56.48 -11.93 -33.71
N LYS A 240 57.45 -11.03 -33.81
CA LYS A 240 58.34 -10.69 -32.69
C LYS A 240 57.61 -9.79 -31.73
N VAL A 241 57.69 -10.07 -30.43
CA VAL A 241 57.12 -9.26 -29.37
C VAL A 241 57.90 -7.94 -29.26
N GLU A 242 57.23 -6.79 -29.45
CA GLU A 242 57.84 -5.46 -29.30
C GLU A 242 57.52 -4.81 -27.95
N TYR A 243 56.33 -5.10 -27.42
CA TYR A 243 55.91 -4.54 -26.15
C TYR A 243 54.91 -5.49 -25.46
N TYR A 244 55.00 -5.54 -24.20
CA TYR A 244 53.99 -6.16 -23.28
C TYR A 244 54.00 -5.38 -21.99
N ASN A 245 52.84 -5.32 -21.32
CA ASN A 245 52.75 -4.77 -19.98
C ASN A 245 52.79 -5.88 -18.94
N GLN A 246 53.03 -5.50 -17.66
CA GLN A 246 53.09 -6.45 -16.54
C GLN A 246 51.76 -7.23 -16.39
N ARG A 247 50.64 -6.57 -16.68
CA ARG A 247 49.33 -7.21 -16.62
C ARG A 247 49.18 -8.40 -17.58
N PHE A 248 49.76 -8.32 -18.77
CA PHE A 248 49.80 -9.45 -19.69
C PHE A 248 50.56 -10.64 -19.11
N LEU A 249 51.73 -10.40 -18.51
CA LEU A 249 52.53 -11.45 -17.84
C LEU A 249 51.74 -12.15 -16.74
N ASP A 250 51.08 -11.37 -15.89
CA ASP A 250 50.32 -11.89 -14.74
C ASP A 250 49.09 -12.72 -15.21
N MET A 251 48.40 -12.26 -16.24
CA MET A 251 47.23 -12.94 -16.80
C MET A 251 47.58 -14.29 -17.38
N TRP A 252 48.68 -14.37 -18.09
CA TRP A 252 49.13 -15.59 -18.76
C TRP A 252 50.11 -16.41 -17.91
N LYS A 253 50.45 -15.96 -16.71
CA LYS A 253 51.42 -16.59 -15.81
C LYS A 253 52.79 -16.79 -16.45
N LEU A 254 53.26 -15.77 -17.20
CA LEU A 254 54.51 -15.74 -17.87
C LEU A 254 55.51 -14.85 -17.13
N SER A 255 56.79 -15.12 -17.23
CA SER A 255 57.82 -14.20 -16.79
C SER A 255 58.38 -13.38 -17.94
N ALA A 256 58.80 -12.14 -17.70
CA ALA A 256 59.44 -11.30 -18.66
C ALA A 256 60.64 -12.00 -19.37
N GLN A 257 61.46 -12.64 -18.55
CA GLN A 257 62.61 -13.40 -18.98
C GLN A 257 62.24 -14.52 -20.00
N PHE A 258 61.07 -15.16 -19.79
CA PHE A 258 60.62 -16.21 -20.69
C PHE A 258 60.23 -15.67 -22.07
N ILE A 259 59.51 -14.52 -22.13
CA ILE A 259 59.12 -13.88 -23.37
C ILE A 259 60.33 -13.36 -24.17
N GLU A 260 61.35 -12.84 -23.46
CA GLU A 260 62.56 -12.28 -24.10
C GLU A 260 63.50 -13.35 -24.63
N SER A 261 63.48 -14.55 -24.04
CA SER A 261 64.43 -15.64 -24.37
C SER A 261 63.83 -16.72 -25.31
N HIS A 262 62.55 -16.76 -25.54
CA HIS A 262 61.89 -17.82 -26.33
C HIS A 262 61.17 -17.28 -27.57
N THR A 263 60.94 -18.14 -28.51
CA THR A 263 60.17 -17.82 -29.71
C THR A 263 58.68 -17.69 -29.38
N ILE A 264 57.93 -16.98 -30.21
CA ILE A 264 56.48 -16.81 -29.99
C ILE A 264 55.74 -18.15 -30.02
N GLU A 265 56.22 -19.11 -30.80
CA GLU A 265 55.67 -20.45 -30.88
C GLU A 265 55.77 -21.16 -29.49
N GLU A 266 56.93 -21.08 -28.84
CA GLU A 266 57.13 -21.64 -27.50
C GLU A 266 56.30 -20.92 -26.44
N VAL A 267 56.13 -19.60 -26.59
CA VAL A 267 55.23 -18.82 -25.70
C VAL A 267 53.77 -19.27 -25.87
N ILE A 268 53.33 -19.47 -27.12
CA ILE A 268 51.97 -19.96 -27.42
C ILE A 268 51.80 -21.36 -26.83
N ASP A 269 52.71 -22.28 -27.03
CA ASP A 269 52.60 -23.65 -26.50
C ASP A 269 52.45 -23.66 -24.99
N LYS A 270 53.15 -22.80 -24.27
CA LYS A 270 53.03 -22.67 -22.83
C LYS A 270 51.65 -22.18 -22.37
N VAL A 271 51.04 -21.23 -23.10
CA VAL A 271 49.74 -20.67 -22.74
C VAL A 271 48.58 -21.57 -23.12
N LEU A 272 48.74 -22.47 -24.11
CA LEU A 272 47.69 -23.41 -24.53
C LEU A 272 47.21 -24.33 -23.40
N GLY A 273 48.09 -24.68 -22.47
CA GLY A 273 47.73 -25.51 -21.31
C GLY A 273 46.69 -24.89 -20.39
N HIS A 274 46.51 -23.58 -20.42
CA HIS A 274 45.55 -22.85 -19.58
C HIS A 274 44.16 -22.72 -20.20
N LEU A 275 44.01 -22.97 -21.51
CA LEU A 275 42.76 -22.74 -22.25
C LEU A 275 41.85 -23.96 -22.28
N GLU A 276 40.52 -23.76 -22.31
CA GLU A 276 39.54 -24.82 -22.53
C GLU A 276 39.58 -25.32 -23.98
N ASN A 277 39.77 -24.42 -24.99
CA ASN A 277 39.79 -24.71 -26.40
C ASN A 277 41.09 -24.27 -27.06
N PRO A 278 42.22 -25.04 -26.90
CA PRO A 278 43.53 -24.67 -27.40
C PRO A 278 43.61 -24.57 -28.92
N GLN A 279 42.97 -25.52 -29.64
CA GLN A 279 43.03 -25.57 -31.12
C GLN A 279 42.42 -24.32 -31.77
N GLN A 280 41.24 -23.92 -31.31
CA GLN A 280 40.54 -22.73 -31.80
C GLN A 280 41.39 -21.44 -31.59
N PHE A 281 42.15 -21.39 -30.50
CA PHE A 281 43.03 -20.27 -30.20
C PHE A 281 44.18 -20.18 -31.20
N VAL A 282 44.85 -21.29 -31.54
CA VAL A 282 45.97 -21.32 -32.53
C VAL A 282 45.48 -20.99 -33.92
N GLU A 283 44.40 -21.62 -34.38
CA GLU A 283 43.81 -21.38 -35.70
C GLU A 283 43.45 -19.88 -35.86
N LYS A 284 42.90 -19.28 -34.83
CA LYS A 284 42.52 -17.87 -34.86
C LYS A 284 43.75 -16.93 -34.94
N ILE A 285 44.82 -17.23 -34.21
CA ILE A 285 46.05 -16.46 -34.30
C ILE A 285 46.64 -16.56 -35.71
N GLN A 286 46.76 -17.77 -36.25
CA GLN A 286 47.28 -17.97 -37.59
C GLN A 286 46.45 -17.26 -38.65
N TYR A 287 45.12 -17.33 -38.55
CA TYR A 287 44.20 -16.61 -39.44
C TYR A 287 44.43 -15.08 -39.40
N LEU A 288 44.57 -14.49 -38.19
CA LEU A 288 44.76 -13.05 -38.03
C LEU A 288 46.11 -12.53 -38.51
N PHE A 289 47.14 -13.36 -38.61
CA PHE A 289 48.41 -13.02 -39.22
C PHE A 289 48.41 -13.16 -40.74
N ARG A 290 47.54 -14.01 -41.29
CA ARG A 290 47.31 -14.07 -42.76
C ARG A 290 46.50 -12.87 -43.22
N GLU A 291 45.44 -12.54 -42.50
CA GLU A 291 44.53 -11.43 -42.82
C GLU A 291 44.86 -10.22 -41.95
N ILE A 292 45.95 -9.54 -42.26
CA ILE A 292 46.61 -8.56 -41.38
C ILE A 292 45.74 -7.32 -41.12
N ASN A 293 44.79 -6.98 -41.99
CA ASN A 293 43.91 -5.85 -41.91
C ASN A 293 42.73 -6.08 -40.96
N LEU A 294 42.44 -7.33 -40.57
CA LEU A 294 41.27 -7.68 -39.79
C LEU A 294 41.41 -7.28 -38.32
N LYS A 295 40.35 -6.70 -37.78
CA LYS A 295 40.13 -6.57 -36.35
C LYS A 295 39.43 -7.83 -35.86
N SER A 296 39.77 -8.32 -34.68
CA SER A 296 39.16 -9.49 -34.08
C SER A 296 38.76 -9.22 -32.65
N PHE A 297 37.65 -9.79 -32.30
CA PHE A 297 37.13 -9.82 -30.94
C PHE A 297 36.66 -11.23 -30.64
N ASP A 298 37.11 -11.81 -29.52
CA ASP A 298 36.69 -13.14 -29.08
C ASP A 298 36.84 -13.29 -27.53
N ILE A 299 36.20 -14.33 -27.01
CA ILE A 299 36.22 -14.63 -25.59
C ILE A 299 37.03 -15.90 -25.39
N LEU A 300 37.99 -15.82 -24.49
CA LEU A 300 38.85 -16.94 -24.11
C LEU A 300 38.39 -17.47 -22.75
N LYS A 301 38.09 -18.76 -22.71
CA LYS A 301 37.76 -19.43 -21.42
C LYS A 301 38.97 -20.24 -20.95
N PHE A 302 39.31 -20.03 -19.70
CA PHE A 302 40.40 -20.69 -19.03
C PHE A 302 39.94 -21.84 -18.16
N ARG A 303 40.72 -22.87 -18.03
CA ARG A 303 40.40 -24.05 -17.21
C ARG A 303 40.27 -23.73 -15.72
N ASP A 304 40.88 -22.65 -15.25
CA ASP A 304 40.73 -22.16 -13.88
C ASP A 304 39.46 -21.32 -13.63
N GLY A 305 38.55 -21.28 -14.63
CA GLY A 305 37.29 -20.56 -14.57
C GLY A 305 37.36 -19.07 -14.87
N LYS A 306 38.54 -18.55 -15.25
CA LYS A 306 38.71 -17.18 -15.73
C LYS A 306 38.20 -17.02 -17.13
N ILE A 307 37.69 -15.84 -17.46
CA ILE A 307 37.16 -15.48 -18.76
C ILE A 307 37.82 -14.19 -19.20
N TYR A 308 38.56 -14.27 -20.31
CA TYR A 308 39.23 -13.12 -20.87
C TYR A 308 38.62 -12.74 -22.21
N GLU A 309 38.44 -11.46 -22.41
CA GLU A 309 38.04 -10.84 -23.66
C GLU A 309 39.34 -10.47 -24.41
N ARG A 310 39.50 -11.02 -25.61
CA ARG A 310 40.67 -10.75 -26.45
C ARG A 310 40.25 -9.85 -27.60
N TYR A 311 40.85 -8.68 -27.68
CA TYR A 311 40.74 -7.79 -28.81
C TYR A 311 42.05 -7.70 -29.55
N SER A 312 42.03 -7.78 -30.89
CA SER A 312 43.22 -7.68 -31.72
C SER A 312 42.98 -6.74 -32.88
N LYS A 313 43.95 -5.84 -33.14
CA LYS A 313 43.91 -4.88 -34.26
C LYS A 313 45.27 -4.69 -34.88
N PRO A 314 45.35 -4.36 -36.22
CA PRO A 314 46.59 -3.94 -36.85
C PRO A 314 47.12 -2.69 -36.14
N ARG A 315 48.43 -2.64 -35.97
CA ARG A 315 49.17 -1.45 -35.58
C ARG A 315 49.55 -0.66 -36.81
N ILE A 316 49.08 0.57 -36.89
CA ILE A 316 49.33 1.46 -38.02
C ILE A 316 50.24 2.59 -37.53
N SER A 317 51.34 2.79 -38.22
CA SER A 317 52.23 3.95 -38.07
C SER A 317 52.52 4.51 -39.44
N GLU A 318 52.41 5.83 -39.62
CA GLU A 318 52.65 6.51 -40.90
C GLU A 318 51.88 5.91 -42.11
N ASN A 319 50.61 5.55 -41.86
CA ASN A 319 49.72 4.91 -42.85
C ASN A 319 50.16 3.51 -43.35
N LYS A 320 51.10 2.85 -42.67
CA LYS A 320 51.54 1.47 -43.00
C LYS A 320 51.24 0.57 -41.76
N ILE A 321 50.83 -0.66 -42.04
CA ILE A 321 50.71 -1.67 -40.99
C ILE A 321 52.11 -2.20 -40.71
N ASN A 322 52.52 -2.08 -39.44
CA ASN A 322 53.85 -2.53 -38.99
C ASN A 322 53.78 -3.57 -37.86
N GLY A 323 52.59 -4.07 -37.57
CA GLY A 323 52.42 -5.10 -36.56
C GLY A 323 50.98 -5.27 -36.15
N ARG A 324 50.78 -5.90 -34.99
CA ARG A 324 49.47 -6.17 -34.41
C ARG A 324 49.49 -5.95 -32.89
N VAL A 325 48.45 -5.31 -32.38
CA VAL A 325 48.21 -5.11 -30.96
C VAL A 325 47.13 -6.07 -30.50
N TRP A 326 47.41 -6.71 -29.39
CA TRP A 326 46.48 -7.60 -28.69
C TRP A 326 46.22 -6.98 -27.32
N SER A 327 44.96 -6.95 -26.94
CA SER A 327 44.51 -6.58 -25.60
C SER A 327 43.72 -7.72 -25.03
N PHE A 328 44.00 -8.05 -23.78
CA PHE A 328 43.31 -9.10 -23.01
C PHE A 328 42.73 -8.46 -21.78
N ARG A 329 41.43 -8.59 -21.62
CA ARG A 329 40.69 -8.07 -20.46
C ARG A 329 40.09 -9.19 -19.66
N ASP A 330 40.35 -9.19 -18.37
CA ASP A 330 39.65 -10.10 -17.47
C ASP A 330 38.23 -9.61 -17.26
N ILE A 331 37.27 -10.36 -17.78
CA ILE A 331 35.82 -10.08 -17.65
C ILE A 331 35.13 -11.08 -16.71
N THR A 332 35.89 -11.82 -15.95
CA THR A 332 35.38 -12.89 -15.08
C THR A 332 34.34 -12.36 -14.12
N GLU A 333 34.69 -11.30 -13.37
CA GLU A 333 33.75 -10.67 -12.43
C GLU A 333 32.56 -10.02 -13.15
N ARG A 334 32.79 -9.39 -14.29
CA ARG A 334 31.72 -8.83 -15.13
C ARG A 334 30.75 -9.90 -15.57
N LYS A 335 31.27 -11.04 -16.06
CA LYS A 335 30.44 -12.16 -16.51
C LYS A 335 29.67 -12.79 -15.37
N LYS A 336 30.30 -12.99 -14.21
CA LYS A 336 29.62 -13.43 -12.98
C LYS A 336 28.55 -12.42 -12.56
N MET A 337 28.83 -11.14 -12.68
CA MET A 337 27.90 -10.08 -12.33
C MET A 337 26.74 -9.98 -13.34
N GLU A 338 27.03 -10.11 -14.65
CA GLU A 338 26.01 -10.21 -15.70
C GLU A 338 25.09 -11.42 -15.47
N GLU A 339 25.66 -12.58 -15.15
CA GLU A 339 24.88 -13.79 -14.79
C GLU A 339 24.08 -13.58 -13.51
N LYS A 340 24.67 -12.95 -12.50
CA LYS A 340 23.96 -12.63 -11.25
C LYS A 340 22.84 -11.63 -11.48
N ILE A 341 23.10 -10.58 -12.26
CA ILE A 341 22.07 -9.59 -12.65
C ILE A 341 20.97 -10.26 -13.47
N TYR A 342 21.33 -11.12 -14.43
CA TYR A 342 20.36 -11.87 -15.22
C TYR A 342 19.53 -12.80 -14.33
N HIS A 343 20.17 -13.48 -13.39
CA HIS A 343 19.48 -14.31 -12.42
C HIS A 343 18.55 -13.48 -11.53
N GLN A 344 19.02 -12.33 -11.02
CA GLN A 344 18.19 -11.41 -10.21
C GLN A 344 17.05 -10.78 -11.02
N ALA A 345 17.26 -10.51 -12.31
CA ALA A 345 16.20 -10.00 -13.18
C ALA A 345 15.06 -11.00 -13.41
N LEU A 346 15.33 -12.29 -13.24
CA LEU A 346 14.38 -13.38 -13.48
C LEU A 346 13.96 -14.15 -12.23
N HIS A 347 14.66 -13.95 -11.11
CA HIS A 347 14.39 -14.66 -9.85
C HIS A 347 14.18 -13.68 -8.70
N ASP A 348 13.37 -14.07 -7.75
CA ASP A 348 13.18 -13.39 -6.47
C ASP A 348 14.38 -13.66 -5.55
N THR A 349 14.99 -12.61 -5.03
CA THR A 349 16.24 -12.71 -4.25
C THR A 349 16.05 -13.35 -2.89
N LEU A 350 14.84 -13.32 -2.32
CA LEU A 350 14.54 -13.90 -1.01
C LEU A 350 14.30 -15.40 -1.09
N THR A 351 13.44 -15.81 -2.03
CA THR A 351 13.00 -17.22 -2.12
C THR A 351 13.78 -18.06 -3.13
N GLY A 352 14.50 -17.40 -4.06
CA GLY A 352 15.17 -18.04 -5.18
C GLY A 352 14.23 -18.53 -6.30
N LEU A 353 12.91 -18.37 -6.12
CA LEU A 353 11.93 -18.73 -7.14
C LEU A 353 11.98 -17.75 -8.32
N PRO A 354 11.55 -18.14 -9.53
CA PRO A 354 11.34 -17.21 -10.62
C PRO A 354 10.38 -16.08 -10.21
N ASN A 355 10.66 -14.86 -10.66
CA ASN A 355 9.89 -13.67 -10.30
C ASN A 355 8.74 -13.38 -11.29
N ARG A 356 8.02 -12.27 -11.08
CA ARG A 356 6.92 -11.79 -11.92
C ARG A 356 7.30 -11.64 -13.40
N THR A 357 8.54 -11.20 -13.69
CA THR A 357 9.04 -11.05 -15.07
C THR A 357 9.17 -12.41 -15.77
N SER A 358 9.71 -13.39 -15.06
CA SER A 358 9.81 -14.77 -15.52
C SER A 358 8.45 -15.39 -15.74
N LEU A 359 7.49 -15.17 -14.83
CA LEU A 359 6.10 -15.64 -14.97
C LEU A 359 5.51 -15.17 -16.30
N THR A 360 5.55 -13.87 -16.56
CA THR A 360 4.94 -13.29 -17.77
C THR A 360 5.57 -13.86 -19.04
N LYS A 361 6.89 -13.96 -19.08
CA LYS A 361 7.63 -14.55 -20.21
C LYS A 361 7.22 -16.01 -20.44
N LYS A 362 7.29 -16.82 -19.39
CA LYS A 362 7.04 -18.26 -19.50
C LYS A 362 5.58 -18.54 -19.82
N LEU A 363 4.64 -17.86 -19.13
CA LEU A 363 3.21 -18.03 -19.42
C LEU A 363 2.86 -17.62 -20.87
N HIS A 364 3.53 -16.61 -21.42
CA HIS A 364 3.32 -16.26 -22.84
C HIS A 364 3.79 -17.36 -23.80
N GLN A 365 4.84 -18.08 -23.47
CA GLN A 365 5.34 -19.23 -24.26
C GLN A 365 4.37 -20.41 -24.12
N GLU A 366 3.93 -20.73 -22.92
CA GLU A 366 3.00 -21.83 -22.65
C GLU A 366 1.61 -21.61 -23.28
N ILE A 367 1.13 -20.37 -23.31
CA ILE A 367 -0.12 -20.02 -24.03
C ILE A 367 0.01 -20.31 -25.54
N LYS A 368 1.16 -19.99 -26.15
CA LYS A 368 1.41 -20.32 -27.56
C LYS A 368 1.42 -21.84 -27.78
N TYR A 369 2.04 -22.57 -26.84
CA TYR A 369 2.04 -24.04 -26.87
C TYR A 369 0.63 -24.61 -26.72
N ALA A 370 -0.09 -24.15 -25.68
CA ALA A 370 -1.45 -24.59 -25.38
C ALA A 370 -2.43 -24.31 -26.54
N LYS A 371 -2.27 -23.17 -27.20
CA LYS A 371 -3.05 -22.84 -28.41
C LYS A 371 -2.81 -23.84 -29.55
N ARG A 372 -1.55 -24.29 -29.73
CA ARG A 372 -1.18 -25.24 -30.79
C ARG A 372 -1.70 -26.65 -30.49
N PHE A 373 -1.58 -27.07 -29.24
CA PHE A 373 -1.90 -28.46 -28.84
C PHE A 373 -3.29 -28.63 -28.20
N LYS A 374 -4.07 -27.52 -28.14
CA LYS A 374 -5.43 -27.49 -27.54
C LYS A 374 -5.43 -28.01 -26.08
N THR A 375 -4.43 -27.61 -25.30
CA THR A 375 -4.34 -27.94 -23.87
C THR A 375 -4.83 -26.78 -23.03
N THR A 376 -5.29 -27.08 -21.82
CA THR A 376 -5.74 -26.07 -20.84
C THR A 376 -4.59 -25.71 -19.90
N ILE A 377 -4.45 -24.44 -19.55
CA ILE A 377 -3.51 -23.99 -18.50
C ILE A 377 -4.35 -23.48 -17.33
N ALA A 378 -4.11 -24.01 -16.14
CA ALA A 378 -4.62 -23.42 -14.91
C ALA A 378 -3.58 -22.48 -14.32
N ILE A 379 -3.98 -21.26 -13.99
CA ILE A 379 -3.19 -20.28 -13.27
C ILE A 379 -3.76 -20.19 -11.86
N LEU A 380 -2.94 -20.45 -10.84
CA LEU A 380 -3.28 -20.32 -9.43
C LEU A 380 -2.57 -19.12 -8.86
N PHE A 381 -3.31 -18.15 -8.37
CA PHE A 381 -2.80 -17.02 -7.60
C PHE A 381 -3.01 -17.35 -6.11
N ILE A 382 -1.93 -17.39 -5.35
CA ILE A 382 -1.90 -17.87 -3.97
C ILE A 382 -1.38 -16.76 -3.08
N ASP A 383 -2.09 -16.49 -2.00
CA ASP A 383 -1.72 -15.48 -1.01
C ASP A 383 -1.75 -16.10 0.40
N ILE A 384 -0.81 -15.70 1.24
CA ILE A 384 -0.69 -16.20 2.61
C ILE A 384 -1.61 -15.40 3.52
N ASP A 385 -2.60 -16.06 4.11
CA ASP A 385 -3.57 -15.43 5.00
C ASP A 385 -2.89 -14.83 6.25
N ASN A 386 -3.27 -13.61 6.59
CA ASN A 386 -2.79 -12.90 7.79
C ASN A 386 -1.26 -12.74 7.90
N PHE A 387 -0.53 -12.76 6.80
CA PHE A 387 0.94 -12.62 6.79
C PHE A 387 1.42 -11.35 7.49
N LYS A 388 0.70 -10.23 7.34
CA LYS A 388 1.00 -8.99 8.04
C LYS A 388 0.99 -9.17 9.57
N THR A 389 0.01 -9.87 10.11
CA THR A 389 -0.08 -10.15 11.56
C THR A 389 1.11 -10.97 12.06
N ILE A 390 1.60 -11.90 11.23
CA ILE A 390 2.80 -12.69 11.55
C ILE A 390 4.02 -11.78 11.59
N ASN A 391 4.18 -10.89 10.62
CA ASN A 391 5.26 -9.89 10.61
C ASN A 391 5.20 -8.95 11.81
N ASP A 392 4.01 -8.45 12.13
CA ASP A 392 3.82 -7.52 13.25
C ASP A 392 4.09 -8.19 14.60
N SER A 393 3.87 -9.52 14.71
CA SER A 393 4.06 -10.28 15.95
C SER A 393 5.46 -10.87 16.12
N LEU A 394 6.09 -11.36 15.05
CA LEU A 394 7.35 -12.11 15.09
C LEU A 394 8.51 -11.37 14.41
N GLY A 395 8.24 -10.23 13.78
CA GLY A 395 9.22 -9.44 13.03
C GLY A 395 9.38 -9.87 11.56
N HIS A 396 9.91 -8.95 10.75
CA HIS A 396 10.08 -9.15 9.30
C HIS A 396 11.02 -10.30 8.95
N ASP A 397 12.09 -10.52 9.75
CA ASP A 397 13.02 -11.64 9.52
C ASP A 397 12.32 -13.00 9.64
N ALA A 398 11.36 -13.13 10.57
CA ALA A 398 10.56 -14.33 10.70
C ALA A 398 9.62 -14.52 9.50
N GLY A 399 9.05 -13.45 8.99
CA GLY A 399 8.25 -13.44 7.77
C GLY A 399 9.05 -13.87 6.54
N ASP A 400 10.28 -13.41 6.40
CA ASP A 400 11.18 -13.79 5.31
C ASP A 400 11.51 -15.29 5.33
N ILE A 401 11.81 -15.84 6.51
CA ILE A 401 12.02 -17.28 6.71
C ILE A 401 10.74 -18.06 6.36
N LEU A 402 9.58 -17.56 6.74
CA LEU A 402 8.29 -18.16 6.42
C LEU A 402 8.07 -18.23 4.91
N LEU A 403 8.28 -17.13 4.19
CA LEU A 403 8.17 -17.06 2.74
C LEU A 403 9.08 -18.06 2.03
N GLN A 404 10.33 -18.19 2.47
CA GLN A 404 11.26 -19.17 1.93
C GLN A 404 10.77 -20.60 2.15
N LYS A 405 10.23 -20.91 3.33
CA LYS A 405 9.73 -22.27 3.65
C LYS A 405 8.45 -22.58 2.88
N ILE A 406 7.53 -21.62 2.77
CA ILE A 406 6.30 -21.78 1.97
C ILE A 406 6.65 -21.97 0.50
N GLY A 407 7.54 -21.15 -0.06
CA GLY A 407 8.00 -21.30 -1.44
C GLY A 407 8.54 -22.71 -1.73
N ARG A 408 9.33 -23.28 -0.81
CA ARG A 408 9.82 -24.66 -0.92
C ARG A 408 8.70 -25.70 -0.81
N LYS A 409 7.77 -25.54 0.13
CA LYS A 409 6.62 -26.44 0.28
C LYS A 409 5.72 -26.43 -0.96
N LEU A 410 5.46 -25.26 -1.52
CA LEU A 410 4.69 -25.10 -2.75
C LEU A 410 5.42 -25.71 -3.95
N ALA A 411 6.74 -25.56 -4.05
CA ALA A 411 7.55 -26.17 -5.12
C ALA A 411 7.47 -27.70 -5.12
N VAL A 412 7.42 -28.35 -3.95
CA VAL A 412 7.25 -29.81 -3.84
C VAL A 412 5.87 -30.27 -4.31
N CYS A 413 4.88 -29.39 -4.34
CA CYS A 413 3.55 -29.72 -4.86
C CYS A 413 3.52 -29.84 -6.39
N MET A 414 4.53 -29.32 -7.08
CA MET A 414 4.57 -29.22 -8.53
C MET A 414 5.13 -30.47 -9.21
N ARG A 415 4.69 -30.71 -10.45
CA ARG A 415 5.29 -31.69 -11.38
C ARG A 415 6.49 -30.98 -12.06
N GLU A 416 7.36 -31.73 -12.68
CA GLU A 416 8.56 -31.25 -13.39
C GLU A 416 8.23 -30.21 -14.50
N ILE A 417 7.05 -30.34 -15.11
CA ILE A 417 6.54 -29.44 -16.16
C ILE A 417 5.84 -28.18 -15.62
N ASP A 418 5.40 -28.20 -14.36
CA ASP A 418 4.72 -27.09 -13.72
C ASP A 418 5.73 -26.08 -13.15
N THR A 419 5.33 -24.84 -12.94
CA THR A 419 6.26 -23.84 -12.42
C THR A 419 5.58 -22.93 -11.40
N ILE A 420 6.33 -22.67 -10.33
CA ILE A 420 5.94 -21.70 -9.30
C ILE A 420 6.79 -20.44 -9.42
N PHE A 421 6.18 -19.30 -9.09
CA PHE A 421 6.76 -17.95 -9.12
C PHE A 421 6.40 -17.22 -7.84
N ARG A 422 7.28 -16.35 -7.37
CA ARG A 422 6.91 -15.35 -6.40
C ARG A 422 6.52 -14.08 -7.12
N PHE A 423 5.27 -13.63 -6.94
CA PHE A 423 4.74 -12.47 -7.63
C PHE A 423 5.14 -11.15 -6.94
N GLY A 424 5.12 -11.14 -5.61
CA GLY A 424 5.53 -10.03 -4.75
C GLY A 424 5.02 -10.23 -3.33
N GLY A 425 5.63 -9.61 -2.33
CA GLY A 425 5.17 -9.73 -0.94
C GLY A 425 4.97 -11.18 -0.50
N ASP A 426 3.73 -11.50 -0.10
CA ASP A 426 3.24 -12.81 0.31
C ASP A 426 2.51 -13.60 -0.80
N GLU A 427 2.60 -13.10 -2.06
CA GLU A 427 1.89 -13.64 -3.21
C GLU A 427 2.77 -14.59 -4.03
N PHE A 428 2.22 -15.77 -4.34
CA PHE A 428 2.82 -16.74 -5.21
C PHE A 428 1.88 -17.04 -6.39
N VAL A 429 2.45 -17.29 -7.55
CA VAL A 429 1.68 -17.72 -8.73
C VAL A 429 2.23 -19.03 -9.24
N MET A 430 1.33 -19.94 -9.52
CA MET A 430 1.65 -21.23 -10.14
C MET A 430 0.87 -21.36 -11.44
N PHE A 431 1.41 -22.05 -12.41
CA PHE A 431 0.60 -22.51 -13.51
C PHE A 431 0.87 -24.00 -13.82
N CYS A 432 -0.19 -24.68 -14.17
CA CYS A 432 -0.20 -26.12 -14.45
C CYS A 432 -0.80 -26.37 -15.83
N LEU A 433 -0.15 -27.26 -16.60
CA LEU A 433 -0.70 -27.78 -17.85
C LEU A 433 -1.63 -28.94 -17.51
N LEU A 434 -2.91 -28.82 -17.85
CA LEU A 434 -3.94 -29.81 -17.54
C LEU A 434 -4.39 -30.52 -18.79
N LYS A 435 -4.58 -31.85 -18.66
CA LYS A 435 -5.27 -32.66 -19.66
C LYS A 435 -6.78 -32.71 -19.41
N LYS A 436 -7.19 -32.68 -18.14
CA LYS A 436 -8.57 -32.66 -17.69
C LYS A 436 -8.74 -31.65 -16.56
N TRP A 437 -9.91 -31.06 -16.47
CA TRP A 437 -10.24 -30.04 -15.44
C TRP A 437 -10.10 -30.57 -14.01
N ASP A 438 -10.52 -31.83 -13.78
CA ASP A 438 -10.52 -32.49 -12.46
C ASP A 438 -9.09 -32.64 -11.87
N GLU A 439 -8.04 -32.51 -12.71
CA GLU A 439 -6.66 -32.57 -12.22
C GLU A 439 -6.31 -31.41 -11.29
N ILE A 440 -7.04 -30.28 -11.39
CA ILE A 440 -6.77 -29.10 -10.55
C ILE A 440 -7.08 -29.37 -9.08
N ASP A 441 -8.14 -30.13 -8.79
CA ASP A 441 -8.55 -30.46 -7.43
C ASP A 441 -7.46 -31.25 -6.70
N GLN A 442 -6.74 -32.12 -7.41
CA GLN A 442 -5.60 -32.85 -6.85
C GLN A 442 -4.44 -31.90 -6.49
N VAL A 443 -4.18 -30.91 -7.34
CA VAL A 443 -3.14 -29.91 -7.08
C VAL A 443 -3.51 -29.06 -5.85
N ILE A 444 -4.76 -28.61 -5.78
CA ILE A 444 -5.29 -27.81 -4.68
C ILE A 444 -5.21 -28.61 -3.37
N HIS A 445 -5.70 -29.85 -3.38
CA HIS A 445 -5.64 -30.72 -2.21
C HIS A 445 -4.20 -30.95 -1.74
N LYS A 446 -3.26 -31.12 -2.67
CA LYS A 446 -1.84 -31.28 -2.36
C LYS A 446 -1.23 -30.01 -1.74
N ILE A 447 -1.65 -28.81 -2.20
CA ILE A 447 -1.23 -27.54 -1.62
C ILE A 447 -1.73 -27.44 -0.18
N TYR A 448 -3.03 -27.61 0.06
CA TYR A 448 -3.59 -27.51 1.42
C TYR A 448 -3.01 -28.55 2.37
N SER A 449 -2.90 -29.81 1.96
CA SER A 449 -2.33 -30.87 2.80
C SER A 449 -0.86 -30.62 3.15
N ASN A 450 -0.08 -30.02 2.25
CA ASN A 450 1.33 -29.74 2.50
C ASN A 450 1.52 -28.50 3.39
N LEU A 451 0.61 -27.54 3.33
CA LEU A 451 0.64 -26.32 4.15
C LEU A 451 -0.03 -26.47 5.51
N SER A 452 -0.91 -27.47 5.71
CA SER A 452 -1.63 -27.73 6.98
C SER A 452 -0.70 -28.07 8.16
N SER A 453 0.52 -28.55 7.89
CA SER A 453 1.52 -28.82 8.92
C SER A 453 2.18 -27.54 9.42
N SER A 454 2.38 -27.42 10.75
CA SER A 454 3.08 -26.28 11.34
C SER A 454 4.46 -26.05 10.71
N ILE A 455 4.81 -24.77 10.57
CA ILE A 455 6.10 -24.34 10.02
C ILE A 455 6.94 -23.78 11.18
N LYS A 456 8.03 -24.46 11.51
CA LYS A 456 8.92 -24.03 12.60
C LYS A 456 9.74 -22.82 12.17
N ILE A 457 9.65 -21.71 12.91
CA ILE A 457 10.42 -20.49 12.71
C ILE A 457 11.12 -20.15 14.03
N GLY A 458 12.44 -20.42 14.09
CA GLY A 458 13.16 -20.34 15.37
C GLY A 458 12.55 -21.26 16.41
N THR A 459 12.05 -20.68 17.50
CA THR A 459 11.36 -21.39 18.59
C THR A 459 9.85 -21.52 18.43
N HIS A 460 9.26 -20.87 17.42
CA HIS A 460 7.81 -20.79 17.22
C HIS A 460 7.32 -21.77 16.16
N ASP A 461 6.23 -22.45 16.43
CA ASP A 461 5.49 -23.26 15.47
C ASP A 461 4.32 -22.44 14.93
N VAL A 462 4.39 -22.06 13.65
CA VAL A 462 3.39 -21.20 12.98
C VAL A 462 2.55 -22.06 12.04
N ILE A 463 1.23 -21.98 12.20
CA ILE A 463 0.28 -22.57 11.26
C ILE A 463 -0.16 -21.44 10.32
N VAL A 464 -0.05 -21.68 9.01
CA VAL A 464 -0.47 -20.74 7.98
C VAL A 464 -1.53 -21.35 7.10
N THR A 465 -2.48 -20.53 6.69
CA THR A 465 -3.45 -20.85 5.65
C THR A 465 -3.20 -20.01 4.41
N VAL A 466 -3.76 -20.41 3.30
CA VAL A 466 -3.63 -19.69 2.03
C VAL A 466 -4.99 -19.56 1.36
N SER A 467 -5.18 -18.43 0.69
CA SER A 467 -6.30 -18.19 -0.20
C SER A 467 -5.83 -18.32 -1.65
N ILE A 468 -6.57 -19.08 -2.46
CA ILE A 468 -6.17 -19.44 -3.83
C ILE A 468 -7.24 -18.98 -4.82
N GLY A 469 -6.84 -18.23 -5.83
CA GLY A 469 -7.69 -17.89 -6.98
C GLY A 469 -7.20 -18.59 -8.24
N ILE A 470 -8.13 -19.10 -9.03
CA ILE A 470 -7.84 -19.95 -10.18
C ILE A 470 -8.47 -19.38 -11.44
N SER A 471 -7.66 -19.24 -12.48
CA SER A 471 -8.14 -18.92 -13.83
C SER A 471 -7.67 -19.95 -14.84
N PHE A 472 -8.43 -20.16 -15.90
CA PHE A 472 -8.10 -21.14 -16.94
C PHE A 472 -7.94 -20.49 -18.30
N TYR A 473 -6.89 -20.86 -19.02
CA TYR A 473 -6.76 -20.59 -20.44
C TYR A 473 -7.43 -21.74 -21.22
N PRO A 474 -8.24 -21.49 -22.25
CA PRO A 474 -8.58 -20.17 -22.82
C PRO A 474 -9.79 -19.48 -22.19
N ASP A 475 -10.57 -20.13 -21.34
CA ASP A 475 -11.93 -19.77 -20.93
C ASP A 475 -11.98 -18.44 -20.14
N HIS A 476 -10.96 -18.19 -19.33
CA HIS A 476 -10.89 -16.99 -18.49
C HIS A 476 -9.91 -15.92 -19.02
N GLY A 477 -9.41 -16.10 -20.26
CA GLY A 477 -8.55 -15.12 -20.92
C GLY A 477 -7.59 -15.75 -21.91
N CYS A 478 -7.13 -14.92 -22.87
CA CYS A 478 -6.22 -15.37 -23.94
C CYS A 478 -4.80 -14.81 -23.83
N ASN A 479 -4.51 -14.00 -22.82
CA ASN A 479 -3.19 -13.41 -22.60
C ASN A 479 -2.79 -13.49 -21.12
N PRO A 480 -1.48 -13.43 -20.80
CA PRO A 480 -0.98 -13.55 -19.44
C PRO A 480 -1.59 -12.56 -18.46
N SER A 481 -1.71 -11.29 -18.86
CA SER A 481 -2.19 -10.23 -17.97
C SER A 481 -3.64 -10.45 -17.54
N THR A 482 -4.52 -10.85 -18.48
CA THR A 482 -5.92 -11.14 -18.18
C THR A 482 -6.06 -12.36 -17.28
N LEU A 483 -5.30 -13.44 -17.57
CA LEU A 483 -5.35 -14.66 -16.77
C LEU A 483 -4.87 -14.42 -15.34
N ILE A 484 -3.74 -13.73 -15.16
CA ILE A 484 -3.23 -13.40 -13.82
C ILE A 484 -4.21 -12.51 -13.07
N LYS A 485 -4.74 -11.45 -13.73
CA LYS A 485 -5.76 -10.57 -13.14
C LYS A 485 -7.00 -11.34 -12.69
N ASN A 486 -7.48 -12.27 -13.51
CA ASN A 486 -8.69 -13.03 -13.20
C ASN A 486 -8.45 -14.06 -12.09
N ALA A 487 -7.26 -14.65 -12.00
CA ALA A 487 -6.86 -15.46 -10.86
C ALA A 487 -6.77 -14.64 -9.56
N ASP A 488 -6.20 -13.44 -9.61
CA ASP A 488 -6.12 -12.51 -8.48
C ASP A 488 -7.52 -12.12 -7.97
N ILE A 489 -8.45 -11.75 -8.86
CA ILE A 489 -9.85 -11.47 -8.50
C ILE A 489 -10.50 -12.67 -7.78
N ALA A 490 -10.26 -13.88 -8.28
CA ALA A 490 -10.79 -15.08 -7.66
C ALA A 490 -10.16 -15.34 -6.26
N MET A 491 -8.86 -15.09 -6.11
CA MET A 491 -8.15 -15.17 -4.83
C MET A 491 -8.71 -14.18 -3.81
N TYR A 492 -8.93 -12.94 -4.23
CA TYR A 492 -9.55 -11.93 -3.39
C TYR A 492 -10.97 -12.35 -2.93
N SER A 493 -11.74 -12.98 -3.82
CA SER A 493 -13.05 -13.56 -3.46
C SER A 493 -12.91 -14.68 -2.41
N ALA A 494 -11.90 -15.55 -2.52
CA ALA A 494 -11.64 -16.57 -1.51
C ALA A 494 -11.31 -15.93 -0.14
N LYS A 495 -10.50 -14.88 -0.11
CA LYS A 495 -10.22 -14.11 1.12
C LYS A 495 -11.47 -13.53 1.76
N SER A 496 -12.37 -12.96 0.97
CA SER A 496 -13.60 -12.33 1.47
C SER A 496 -14.63 -13.33 1.98
N GLN A 497 -14.56 -14.59 1.56
CA GLN A 497 -15.47 -15.67 1.97
C GLN A 497 -14.96 -16.50 3.18
N GLY A 498 -14.00 -15.96 3.94
CA GLY A 498 -13.52 -16.59 5.18
C GLY A 498 -12.10 -17.13 5.11
N ARG A 499 -11.34 -16.84 4.05
CA ARG A 499 -9.95 -17.33 3.85
C ARG A 499 -9.83 -18.86 3.81
N ASN A 500 -8.59 -19.36 3.80
CA ASN A 500 -8.29 -20.80 3.78
C ASN A 500 -9.16 -21.59 2.79
N SER A 501 -9.38 -21.04 1.62
CA SER A 501 -10.28 -21.54 0.60
C SER A 501 -9.78 -21.21 -0.79
N HIS A 502 -10.39 -21.79 -1.80
CA HIS A 502 -10.08 -21.46 -3.18
C HIS A 502 -11.33 -21.06 -3.96
N GLN A 503 -11.15 -20.25 -4.99
CA GLN A 503 -12.20 -19.85 -5.91
C GLN A 503 -11.72 -19.96 -7.35
N ILE A 504 -12.58 -20.50 -8.20
CA ILE A 504 -12.40 -20.45 -9.65
C ILE A 504 -13.01 -19.15 -10.15
N TYR A 505 -12.28 -18.43 -10.99
CA TYR A 505 -12.78 -17.21 -11.59
C TYR A 505 -14.11 -17.41 -12.33
N LYS A 506 -15.02 -16.49 -12.05
CA LYS A 506 -16.28 -16.34 -12.81
C LYS A 506 -16.47 -14.86 -13.06
N GLN A 507 -17.04 -14.48 -14.18
CA GLN A 507 -17.24 -13.07 -14.55
C GLN A 507 -18.01 -12.27 -13.48
N VAL A 508 -18.91 -12.92 -12.76
CA VAL A 508 -19.64 -12.33 -11.63
C VAL A 508 -18.70 -11.84 -10.52
N LEU A 509 -17.54 -12.48 -10.31
CA LEU A 509 -16.57 -12.06 -9.29
C LEU A 509 -15.96 -10.68 -9.60
N SER A 510 -15.69 -10.40 -10.88
CA SER A 510 -15.24 -9.06 -11.30
C SER A 510 -16.30 -8.00 -11.03
N GLN A 511 -17.55 -8.30 -11.36
CA GLN A 511 -18.68 -7.39 -11.12
C GLN A 511 -18.87 -7.13 -9.62
N ASN A 512 -18.78 -8.17 -8.81
CA ASN A 512 -18.87 -8.06 -7.35
C ASN A 512 -17.73 -7.19 -6.78
N LEU A 513 -16.51 -7.36 -7.27
CA LEU A 513 -15.36 -6.57 -6.83
C LEU A 513 -15.51 -5.09 -7.22
N GLU A 514 -15.91 -4.81 -8.45
CA GLU A 514 -16.20 -3.43 -8.92
C GLU A 514 -17.34 -2.80 -8.10
N ARG A 515 -18.42 -3.56 -7.84
CA ARG A 515 -19.52 -3.12 -7.00
C ARG A 515 -19.02 -2.81 -5.57
N ARG A 516 -18.22 -3.68 -4.97
CA ARG A 516 -17.65 -3.51 -3.65
C ARG A 516 -16.78 -2.25 -3.55
N MET A 517 -15.89 -2.00 -4.53
CA MET A 517 -15.09 -0.78 -4.60
C MET A 517 -15.95 0.46 -4.75
N THR A 518 -17.00 0.38 -5.56
CA THR A 518 -17.95 1.47 -5.77
C THR A 518 -18.68 1.81 -4.47
N ILE A 519 -19.17 0.80 -3.75
CA ILE A 519 -19.84 0.96 -2.46
C ILE A 519 -18.87 1.57 -1.43
N GLN A 520 -17.65 1.08 -1.37
CA GLN A 520 -16.63 1.60 -0.44
C GLN A 520 -16.33 3.08 -0.68
N ASN A 521 -16.23 3.51 -1.93
CA ASN A 521 -16.03 4.91 -2.29
C ASN A 521 -17.22 5.79 -1.87
N TYR A 522 -18.44 5.33 -2.07
CA TYR A 522 -19.63 6.08 -1.68
C TYR A 522 -19.85 6.14 -0.17
N LEU A 523 -19.46 5.08 0.55
CA LEU A 523 -19.62 4.97 1.98
C LEU A 523 -18.95 6.13 2.75
N HIS A 524 -17.83 6.64 2.25
CA HIS A 524 -17.11 7.78 2.83
C HIS A 524 -17.97 9.05 2.95
N TYR A 525 -18.91 9.25 2.03
CA TYR A 525 -19.72 10.47 1.95
C TYR A 525 -21.17 10.25 2.39
N ALA A 526 -21.58 8.99 2.57
CA ALA A 526 -22.98 8.63 2.77
C ALA A 526 -23.59 9.20 4.07
N ILE A 527 -22.78 9.37 5.13
CA ILE A 527 -23.23 9.98 6.40
C ILE A 527 -23.50 11.48 6.19
N GLU A 528 -22.56 12.19 5.54
CA GLU A 528 -22.69 13.63 5.28
C GLU A 528 -23.86 13.93 4.33
N ASN A 529 -24.08 13.06 3.35
CA ASN A 529 -25.14 13.16 2.37
C ASN A 529 -26.51 12.75 2.91
N LYS A 530 -26.61 12.28 4.16
CA LYS A 530 -27.87 11.81 4.79
C LYS A 530 -28.54 10.67 4.01
N GLU A 531 -27.75 9.73 3.50
CA GLU A 531 -28.22 8.59 2.73
C GLU A 531 -28.64 7.41 3.61
N PHE A 532 -28.29 7.45 4.91
CA PHE A 532 -28.66 6.45 5.87
C PHE A 532 -29.96 6.81 6.60
N PHE A 533 -30.73 5.77 6.90
CA PHE A 533 -31.92 5.88 7.76
C PHE A 533 -32.11 4.61 8.58
N LEU A 534 -32.87 4.69 9.65
CA LEU A 534 -33.20 3.57 10.51
C LEU A 534 -34.63 3.07 10.24
N VAL A 535 -34.77 1.76 10.23
CA VAL A 535 -36.06 1.08 10.38
C VAL A 535 -36.02 0.27 11.67
N TYR A 536 -37.19 -0.01 12.22
CA TYR A 536 -37.30 -0.64 13.51
C TYR A 536 -38.08 -1.95 13.40
N GLN A 537 -37.55 -3.01 14.01
CA GLN A 537 -38.25 -4.28 14.10
C GLN A 537 -38.64 -4.55 15.54
N PRO A 538 -39.94 -4.79 15.81
CA PRO A 538 -40.42 -5.06 17.14
C PRO A 538 -39.96 -6.44 17.66
N ILE A 539 -39.55 -6.46 18.94
CA ILE A 539 -39.29 -7.66 19.75
C ILE A 539 -40.44 -7.83 20.73
N LEU A 540 -40.99 -9.02 20.79
CA LEU A 540 -42.14 -9.32 21.59
C LEU A 540 -41.82 -10.30 22.71
N ASP A 541 -42.31 -10.01 23.90
CA ASP A 541 -42.37 -10.95 25.01
C ASP A 541 -43.53 -11.94 24.83
N LEU A 542 -43.22 -13.21 24.85
CA LEU A 542 -44.21 -14.29 24.60
C LEU A 542 -45.21 -14.48 25.74
N ASN A 543 -44.84 -14.06 26.95
CA ASN A 543 -45.72 -14.18 28.12
C ASN A 543 -46.79 -13.08 28.14
N SER A 544 -46.37 -11.83 27.93
CA SER A 544 -47.28 -10.70 27.92
C SER A 544 -47.94 -10.43 26.58
N GLY A 545 -47.37 -10.96 25.48
CA GLY A 545 -47.80 -10.68 24.13
C GLY A 545 -47.57 -9.24 23.68
N ARG A 546 -46.67 -8.50 24.31
CA ARG A 546 -46.42 -7.08 24.07
C ARG A 546 -45.00 -6.81 23.58
N ILE A 547 -44.85 -5.72 22.85
CA ILE A 547 -43.52 -5.26 22.42
C ILE A 547 -42.71 -4.83 23.65
N THR A 548 -41.51 -5.38 23.85
CA THR A 548 -40.55 -5.03 24.90
C THR A 548 -39.47 -4.11 24.40
N SER A 549 -39.03 -4.33 23.17
CA SER A 549 -37.95 -3.58 22.55
C SER A 549 -38.11 -3.43 21.03
N LEU A 550 -37.35 -2.51 20.47
CA LEU A 550 -37.33 -2.19 19.05
C LEU A 550 -35.89 -2.28 18.57
N GLU A 551 -35.57 -3.23 17.69
CA GLU A 551 -34.24 -3.30 17.08
C GLU A 551 -34.12 -2.26 16.00
N ALA A 552 -33.11 -1.38 16.10
CA ALA A 552 -32.79 -0.35 15.12
C ALA A 552 -31.90 -0.94 14.04
N LEU A 553 -32.42 -1.06 12.85
CA LEU A 553 -31.79 -1.67 11.69
C LEU A 553 -31.39 -0.60 10.68
N LEU A 554 -30.10 -0.50 10.40
CA LEU A 554 -29.56 0.47 9.46
C LEU A 554 -29.94 0.13 8.02
N ARG A 555 -30.31 1.15 7.25
CA ARG A 555 -30.60 1.06 5.82
C ARG A 555 -29.87 2.16 5.07
N TRP A 556 -29.38 1.83 3.87
CA TRP A 556 -28.68 2.77 3.01
C TRP A 556 -29.42 2.90 1.68
N GLN A 557 -29.89 4.11 1.39
CA GLN A 557 -30.53 4.48 0.14
C GLN A 557 -29.63 5.42 -0.64
N HIS A 558 -28.85 4.87 -1.58
CA HIS A 558 -27.96 5.68 -2.40
C HIS A 558 -28.69 6.22 -3.64
N PRO A 559 -28.51 7.50 -4.03
CA PRO A 559 -29.26 8.12 -5.13
C PRO A 559 -29.14 7.42 -6.49
N LYS A 560 -27.96 6.84 -6.79
CA LYS A 560 -27.69 6.17 -8.06
C LYS A 560 -27.79 4.65 -8.01
N MET A 561 -27.44 4.04 -6.87
CA MET A 561 -27.40 2.58 -6.72
C MET A 561 -28.70 2.02 -6.12
N GLY A 562 -29.60 2.87 -5.67
CA GLY A 562 -30.80 2.44 -4.97
C GLY A 562 -30.49 1.92 -3.57
N PHE A 563 -31.23 0.91 -3.14
CA PHE A 563 -31.04 0.26 -1.85
C PHE A 563 -29.79 -0.60 -1.84
N ILE A 564 -28.88 -0.35 -0.90
CA ILE A 564 -27.67 -1.14 -0.68
C ILE A 564 -27.87 -1.95 0.59
N SER A 565 -27.66 -3.28 0.49
CA SER A 565 -27.88 -4.20 1.62
C SER A 565 -26.88 -3.97 2.75
N PRO A 566 -27.29 -4.04 4.03
CA PRO A 566 -26.38 -4.05 5.16
C PRO A 566 -25.24 -5.08 5.05
N ASN A 567 -25.55 -6.26 4.54
CA ASN A 567 -24.56 -7.33 4.31
C ASN A 567 -23.47 -6.96 3.29
N GLU A 568 -23.72 -5.97 2.44
CA GLU A 568 -22.72 -5.46 1.48
C GLU A 568 -21.86 -4.36 2.10
N PHE A 569 -22.45 -3.39 2.81
CA PHE A 569 -21.71 -2.21 3.23
C PHE A 569 -21.14 -2.26 4.67
N ILE A 570 -21.77 -3.02 5.59
CA ILE A 570 -21.27 -3.13 6.98
C ILE A 570 -19.85 -3.73 7.01
N PRO A 571 -19.55 -4.86 6.33
CA PRO A 571 -18.19 -5.37 6.29
C PRO A 571 -17.18 -4.36 5.72
N LEU A 572 -17.57 -3.56 4.71
CA LEU A 572 -16.73 -2.52 4.14
C LEU A 572 -16.50 -1.35 5.11
N ALA A 573 -17.52 -1.01 5.91
CA ALA A 573 -17.39 -0.02 6.98
C ALA A 573 -16.42 -0.49 8.07
N GLU A 574 -16.44 -1.77 8.39
CA GLU A 574 -15.52 -2.38 9.35
C GLU A 574 -14.07 -2.38 8.83
N GLU A 575 -13.84 -2.85 7.61
CA GLU A 575 -12.52 -2.87 6.94
C GLU A 575 -11.91 -1.47 6.81
N SER A 576 -12.73 -0.47 6.49
CA SER A 576 -12.29 0.93 6.35
C SER A 576 -12.21 1.70 7.68
N GLY A 577 -12.72 1.13 8.78
CA GLY A 577 -12.82 1.80 10.08
C GLY A 577 -13.94 2.83 10.18
N LEU A 578 -14.74 3.02 9.13
CA LEU A 578 -15.89 3.93 9.08
C LEU A 578 -17.05 3.44 9.98
N ILE A 579 -17.05 2.16 10.34
CA ILE A 579 -18.06 1.56 11.23
C ILE A 579 -18.16 2.33 12.56
N THR A 580 -17.09 2.96 13.02
CA THR A 580 -17.11 3.75 14.25
C THR A 580 -17.97 4.99 14.12
N GLN A 581 -17.80 5.75 13.04
CA GLN A 581 -18.60 6.96 12.78
C GLN A 581 -20.05 6.61 12.46
N LEU A 582 -20.25 5.55 11.69
CA LEU A 582 -21.57 5.05 11.33
C LEU A 582 -22.33 4.57 12.56
N GLY A 583 -21.71 3.81 13.46
CA GLY A 583 -22.32 3.34 14.68
C GLY A 583 -22.62 4.47 15.66
N GLU A 584 -21.78 5.50 15.74
CA GLU A 584 -22.07 6.70 16.52
C GLU A 584 -23.34 7.41 15.98
N TRP A 585 -23.46 7.54 14.67
CA TRP A 585 -24.64 8.10 14.03
C TRP A 585 -25.89 7.26 14.32
N VAL A 586 -25.81 5.93 14.14
CA VAL A 586 -26.90 5.00 14.42
C VAL A 586 -27.37 5.13 15.89
N MET A 587 -26.44 5.15 16.82
CA MET A 587 -26.72 5.26 18.25
C MET A 587 -27.45 6.57 18.58
N ARG A 588 -26.94 7.68 18.04
CA ARG A 588 -27.51 9.01 18.24
C ARG A 588 -28.94 9.09 17.67
N GLU A 589 -29.13 8.59 16.47
CA GLU A 589 -30.45 8.59 15.81
C GLU A 589 -31.46 7.70 16.53
N ALA A 590 -31.07 6.48 16.88
CA ALA A 590 -31.94 5.52 17.56
C ALA A 590 -32.34 6.02 18.96
N CYS A 591 -31.42 6.56 19.76
CA CYS A 591 -31.70 7.14 21.06
C CYS A 591 -32.60 8.39 20.95
N SER A 592 -32.34 9.25 19.95
CA SER A 592 -33.17 10.43 19.69
C SER A 592 -34.61 10.06 19.29
N GLN A 593 -34.74 9.04 18.44
CA GLN A 593 -36.04 8.56 17.98
C GLN A 593 -36.83 7.96 19.14
N LEU A 594 -36.22 7.12 20.01
CA LEU A 594 -36.89 6.57 21.18
C LEU A 594 -37.31 7.67 22.15
N LYS A 595 -36.45 8.67 22.38
CA LYS A 595 -36.81 9.84 23.20
C LYS A 595 -37.99 10.62 22.62
N SER A 596 -38.07 10.73 21.30
CA SER A 596 -39.24 11.31 20.63
C SER A 596 -40.52 10.54 20.94
N PHE A 597 -40.46 9.22 20.87
CA PHE A 597 -41.61 8.37 21.24
C PHE A 597 -42.03 8.56 22.71
N GLN A 598 -41.07 8.63 23.64
CA GLN A 598 -41.35 8.92 25.05
C GLN A 598 -42.01 10.30 25.23
N LYS A 599 -41.57 11.33 24.54
CA LYS A 599 -42.15 12.67 24.58
C LYS A 599 -43.59 12.74 24.03
N GLN A 600 -43.91 11.85 23.08
CA GLN A 600 -45.27 11.67 22.57
C GLN A 600 -46.20 10.92 23.54
N GLY A 601 -45.71 10.50 24.69
CA GLY A 601 -46.49 9.76 25.67
C GLY A 601 -46.71 8.28 25.30
N LEU A 602 -46.00 7.75 24.33
CA LEU A 602 -46.10 6.36 23.92
C LEU A 602 -45.51 5.45 25.04
N ARG A 603 -46.00 4.21 25.06
CA ARG A 603 -45.45 3.19 25.97
C ARG A 603 -43.95 3.08 25.82
N THR A 604 -43.24 3.16 26.92
CA THR A 604 -41.81 3.09 26.96
C THR A 604 -41.32 1.67 26.72
N VAL A 605 -40.55 1.48 25.67
CA VAL A 605 -39.86 0.24 25.27
C VAL A 605 -38.36 0.49 25.25
N GLN A 606 -37.55 -0.55 25.03
CA GLN A 606 -36.11 -0.41 24.83
C GLN A 606 -35.77 -0.24 23.36
N VAL A 607 -34.68 0.42 23.05
CA VAL A 607 -34.08 0.40 21.72
C VAL A 607 -32.83 -0.46 21.72
N VAL A 608 -32.74 -1.32 20.75
CA VAL A 608 -31.67 -2.30 20.59
C VAL A 608 -30.80 -1.88 19.40
N ILE A 609 -29.49 -1.90 19.59
CA ILE A 609 -28.52 -1.42 18.58
C ILE A 609 -27.41 -2.43 18.42
N ASN A 610 -27.16 -2.83 17.18
CA ASN A 610 -26.04 -3.67 16.80
C ASN A 610 -24.71 -2.90 16.88
N VAL A 611 -23.71 -3.50 17.52
CA VAL A 611 -22.37 -2.93 17.72
C VAL A 611 -21.31 -3.92 17.26
N SER A 612 -20.35 -3.47 16.44
CA SER A 612 -19.26 -4.33 15.98
C SER A 612 -18.15 -4.50 17.04
N GLY A 613 -17.42 -5.60 16.97
CA GLY A 613 -16.25 -5.85 17.81
C GLY A 613 -15.18 -4.76 17.73
N ILE A 614 -15.04 -4.14 16.55
CA ILE A 614 -14.11 -3.02 16.31
C ILE A 614 -14.50 -1.77 17.12
N GLN A 615 -15.79 -1.50 17.26
CA GLN A 615 -16.29 -0.35 18.00
C GLN A 615 -16.09 -0.52 19.50
N ILE A 616 -16.49 -1.67 20.03
CA ILE A 616 -16.44 -1.92 21.50
C ILE A 616 -15.02 -2.04 22.04
N SER A 617 -14.05 -2.43 21.20
CA SER A 617 -12.64 -2.51 21.57
C SER A 617 -11.97 -1.14 21.72
N LYS A 618 -12.58 -0.06 21.22
CA LYS A 618 -12.03 1.29 21.33
C LYS A 618 -12.28 1.89 22.72
N GLU A 619 -11.24 2.43 23.33
CA GLU A 619 -11.32 3.06 24.65
C GLU A 619 -12.31 4.25 24.71
N ALA A 620 -12.48 4.94 23.57
CA ALA A 620 -13.42 6.05 23.43
C ALA A 620 -14.90 5.63 23.44
N PHE A 621 -15.21 4.36 23.18
CA PHE A 621 -16.59 3.87 22.98
C PHE A 621 -17.53 4.23 24.13
N ILE A 622 -17.11 4.00 25.38
CA ILE A 622 -17.93 4.34 26.56
C ILE A 622 -18.17 5.86 26.65
N LYS A 623 -17.16 6.67 26.36
CA LYS A 623 -17.31 8.13 26.37
C LYS A 623 -18.33 8.59 25.34
N THR A 624 -18.31 8.01 24.17
CA THR A 624 -19.27 8.28 23.09
C THR A 624 -20.68 7.94 23.52
N ILE A 625 -20.90 6.77 24.14
CA ILE A 625 -22.24 6.38 24.65
C ILE A 625 -22.73 7.37 25.70
N VAL A 626 -21.90 7.72 26.69
CA VAL A 626 -22.29 8.69 27.75
C VAL A 626 -22.71 10.00 27.11
N GLN A 627 -21.91 10.52 26.19
CA GLN A 627 -22.18 11.77 25.45
C GLN A 627 -23.54 11.67 24.72
N ILE A 628 -23.80 10.58 24.00
CA ILE A 628 -25.06 10.40 23.25
C ILE A 628 -26.26 10.32 24.20
N LEU A 629 -26.15 9.61 25.31
CA LEU A 629 -27.22 9.53 26.29
C LEU A 629 -27.52 10.90 26.93
N ASP A 630 -26.46 11.68 27.22
CA ASP A 630 -26.58 13.04 27.72
C ASP A 630 -27.20 14.00 26.70
N GLU A 631 -26.76 13.94 25.43
CA GLU A 631 -27.31 14.75 24.33
C GLU A 631 -28.79 14.44 24.07
N THR A 632 -29.17 13.17 24.10
CA THR A 632 -30.54 12.74 23.79
C THR A 632 -31.46 12.76 25.04
N GLN A 633 -30.89 12.90 26.23
CA GLN A 633 -31.60 12.81 27.49
C GLN A 633 -32.37 11.48 27.64
N LEU A 634 -31.83 10.39 27.12
CA LEU A 634 -32.37 9.05 27.23
C LEU A 634 -31.74 8.36 28.45
N ASP A 635 -32.56 7.76 29.29
CA ASP A 635 -32.08 6.97 30.44
C ASP A 635 -31.42 5.67 29.89
N ALA A 636 -30.24 5.35 30.38
CA ALA A 636 -29.44 4.21 29.95
C ALA A 636 -30.17 2.85 29.99
N ARG A 637 -31.14 2.68 30.91
CA ARG A 637 -31.96 1.46 31.02
C ARG A 637 -32.80 1.12 29.79
N TYR A 638 -33.00 2.12 28.92
CA TYR A 638 -33.77 1.95 27.67
C TYR A 638 -32.90 1.66 26.46
N LEU A 639 -31.57 1.60 26.62
CA LEU A 639 -30.62 1.19 25.60
C LEU A 639 -30.19 -0.26 25.83
N GLU A 640 -30.28 -1.08 24.81
CA GLU A 640 -29.72 -2.42 24.72
C GLU A 640 -28.69 -2.47 23.56
N ILE A 641 -27.57 -3.11 23.82
CA ILE A 641 -26.48 -3.28 22.82
C ILE A 641 -26.37 -4.75 22.45
N GLU A 642 -26.39 -5.04 21.17
CA GLU A 642 -26.19 -6.37 20.61
C GLU A 642 -24.78 -6.53 20.05
N LEU A 643 -24.19 -7.69 20.30
CA LEU A 643 -22.85 -8.08 19.85
C LEU A 643 -22.90 -9.50 19.36
N THR A 644 -22.35 -9.75 18.18
CA THR A 644 -22.24 -11.12 17.66
C THR A 644 -21.30 -11.96 18.53
N GLU A 645 -21.53 -13.26 18.57
CA GLU A 645 -20.68 -14.23 19.26
C GLU A 645 -19.21 -14.08 18.89
N SER A 646 -18.91 -13.93 17.59
CA SER A 646 -17.54 -13.76 17.07
C SER A 646 -16.88 -12.48 17.57
N ALA A 647 -17.63 -11.39 17.71
CA ALA A 647 -17.12 -10.12 18.22
C ALA A 647 -16.60 -10.24 19.67
N LEU A 648 -17.25 -11.04 20.49
CA LEU A 648 -16.85 -11.28 21.88
C LEU A 648 -15.51 -12.02 22.04
N MET A 649 -15.08 -12.74 21.01
CA MET A 649 -13.85 -13.56 21.04
C MET A 649 -12.58 -12.79 20.61
N LEU A 650 -12.69 -11.61 19.98
CA LEU A 650 -11.55 -10.85 19.41
C LEU A 650 -10.55 -10.35 20.47
N ASP A 651 -11.00 -9.77 21.59
CA ASP A 651 -10.19 -9.34 22.74
C ASP A 651 -11.02 -9.46 24.01
N SER A 652 -11.16 -10.68 24.48
CA SER A 652 -12.09 -11.02 25.58
C SER A 652 -11.86 -10.21 26.86
N LYS A 653 -10.61 -9.85 27.20
CA LYS A 653 -10.31 -9.10 28.43
C LYS A 653 -10.77 -7.66 28.36
N THR A 654 -10.46 -6.97 27.27
CA THR A 654 -10.88 -5.56 27.07
C THR A 654 -12.38 -5.47 26.90
N ILE A 655 -12.98 -6.39 26.15
CA ILE A 655 -14.42 -6.43 25.92
C ILE A 655 -15.18 -6.70 27.24
N ILE A 656 -14.78 -7.69 28.03
CA ILE A 656 -15.43 -7.98 29.37
C ILE A 656 -15.40 -6.73 30.24
N LYS A 657 -14.28 -6.01 30.28
CA LYS A 657 -14.17 -4.78 31.09
C LYS A 657 -15.13 -3.69 30.59
N THR A 658 -15.24 -3.52 29.28
CA THR A 658 -16.14 -2.55 28.64
C THR A 658 -17.61 -2.91 28.92
N LEU A 659 -17.99 -4.16 28.69
CA LEU A 659 -19.33 -4.67 28.99
C LEU A 659 -19.70 -4.50 30.45
N GLY A 660 -18.77 -4.78 31.37
CA GLY A 660 -18.99 -4.58 32.81
C GLY A 660 -19.28 -3.11 33.19
N ARG A 661 -18.65 -2.17 32.48
CA ARG A 661 -18.93 -0.73 32.66
C ARG A 661 -20.31 -0.34 32.11
N LEU A 662 -20.68 -0.83 30.93
CA LEU A 662 -21.99 -0.60 30.31
C LEU A 662 -23.13 -1.13 31.21
N LYS A 663 -22.98 -2.34 31.73
CA LYS A 663 -23.96 -2.93 32.67
C LYS A 663 -24.10 -2.10 33.92
N LYS A 664 -23.01 -1.55 34.50
CA LYS A 664 -23.07 -0.64 35.66
C LYS A 664 -23.80 0.67 35.37
N MET A 665 -23.82 1.11 34.13
CA MET A 665 -24.61 2.28 33.69
C MET A 665 -26.07 1.95 33.48
N GLY A 666 -26.47 0.69 33.57
CA GLY A 666 -27.84 0.22 33.36
C GLY A 666 -28.19 -0.16 31.95
N ILE A 667 -27.20 -0.15 31.03
CA ILE A 667 -27.38 -0.58 29.64
C ILE A 667 -27.46 -2.09 29.60
N LYS A 668 -28.44 -2.64 28.87
CA LYS A 668 -28.59 -4.06 28.66
C LYS A 668 -27.68 -4.53 27.53
N ILE A 669 -27.28 -5.80 27.59
CA ILE A 669 -26.34 -6.40 26.62
C ILE A 669 -26.91 -7.73 26.16
N ALA A 670 -27.02 -7.91 24.85
CA ALA A 670 -27.43 -9.16 24.20
C ALA A 670 -26.31 -9.76 23.39
N ILE A 671 -26.27 -11.08 23.32
CA ILE A 671 -25.40 -11.83 22.40
C ILE A 671 -26.24 -12.22 21.19
N ASP A 672 -25.74 -11.86 20.02
CA ASP A 672 -26.37 -12.11 18.72
C ASP A 672 -25.74 -13.28 17.97
N ASP A 673 -26.49 -13.87 17.02
CA ASP A 673 -26.08 -15.00 16.17
C ASP A 673 -25.60 -16.23 16.96
N PHE A 674 -26.15 -16.49 18.14
CA PHE A 674 -25.65 -17.53 19.01
C PHE A 674 -25.86 -18.93 18.44
N GLY A 675 -24.76 -19.71 18.44
CA GLY A 675 -24.70 -21.11 17.97
C GLY A 675 -24.11 -21.28 16.57
N THR A 676 -23.81 -20.18 15.85
CA THR A 676 -23.15 -20.24 14.53
C THR A 676 -21.63 -20.26 14.64
N GLY A 677 -21.05 -19.97 15.84
CA GLY A 677 -19.63 -19.90 16.11
C GLY A 677 -19.09 -21.02 17.00
N TYR A 678 -17.82 -20.95 17.36
CA TYR A 678 -17.14 -21.88 18.28
C TYR A 678 -17.29 -21.41 19.75
N SER A 679 -18.48 -21.39 20.30
CA SER A 679 -18.64 -21.04 21.72
C SER A 679 -18.10 -22.11 22.65
N SER A 680 -17.06 -21.78 23.39
CA SER A 680 -16.76 -22.52 24.62
C SER A 680 -17.71 -22.03 25.73
N PHE A 681 -18.56 -22.88 26.22
CA PHE A 681 -19.51 -22.63 27.34
C PHE A 681 -18.84 -21.97 28.56
N SER A 682 -17.51 -22.22 28.74
CA SER A 682 -16.75 -21.64 29.85
C SER A 682 -16.60 -20.12 29.75
N TYR A 683 -16.64 -19.53 28.55
CA TYR A 683 -16.54 -18.09 28.37
C TYR A 683 -17.86 -17.37 28.56
N LEU A 684 -18.98 -17.96 28.13
CA LEU A 684 -20.31 -17.35 28.24
C LEU A 684 -20.65 -16.97 29.71
N LYS A 685 -20.30 -17.83 30.64
CA LYS A 685 -20.50 -17.59 32.10
C LYS A 685 -19.79 -16.33 32.60
N ASN A 686 -18.72 -15.88 31.94
CA ASN A 686 -17.91 -14.76 32.39
C ASN A 686 -18.34 -13.42 31.78
N PHE A 687 -19.21 -13.42 30.76
CA PHE A 687 -19.69 -12.20 30.14
C PHE A 687 -20.86 -11.60 30.94
N PRO A 688 -20.84 -10.30 31.24
CA PRO A 688 -21.88 -9.61 31.96
C PRO A 688 -23.09 -9.27 31.07
N VAL A 689 -23.66 -10.27 30.39
CA VAL A 689 -24.79 -10.13 29.45
C VAL A 689 -26.15 -10.31 30.14
N ASN A 690 -27.22 -9.95 29.44
CA ASN A 690 -28.60 -10.01 29.92
C ASN A 690 -29.48 -10.90 29.03
N LYS A 691 -29.17 -11.03 27.77
CA LYS A 691 -30.01 -11.68 26.78
C LYS A 691 -29.14 -12.51 25.81
N LEU A 692 -29.71 -13.58 25.29
CA LEU A 692 -29.15 -14.45 24.27
C LEU A 692 -30.13 -14.56 23.11
N LYS A 693 -29.69 -14.28 21.87
CA LYS A 693 -30.49 -14.38 20.65
C LYS A 693 -30.13 -15.66 19.90
N ILE A 694 -31.12 -16.46 19.60
CA ILE A 694 -30.99 -17.70 18.81
C ILE A 694 -31.05 -17.29 17.34
N ASP A 695 -29.97 -17.61 16.61
CA ASP A 695 -29.88 -17.31 15.16
C ASP A 695 -31.03 -17.95 14.37
N GLN A 696 -31.50 -17.22 13.37
CA GLN A 696 -32.57 -17.62 12.46
C GLN A 696 -32.39 -18.97 11.80
N SER A 697 -31.14 -19.42 11.56
CA SER A 697 -30.88 -20.73 10.92
C SER A 697 -31.44 -21.88 11.71
N PHE A 698 -31.32 -21.84 13.06
CA PHE A 698 -31.90 -22.86 13.93
C PHE A 698 -33.42 -22.85 13.91
N ILE A 699 -34.02 -21.66 13.79
CA ILE A 699 -35.49 -21.52 13.74
C ILE A 699 -36.05 -22.01 12.38
N HIS A 700 -35.33 -21.78 11.29
CA HIS A 700 -35.70 -22.36 9.97
C HIS A 700 -35.59 -23.87 9.97
N ASP A 701 -34.53 -24.43 10.52
CA ASP A 701 -34.26 -25.87 10.52
C ASP A 701 -35.25 -26.66 11.41
N CYS A 702 -35.83 -26.02 12.42
CA CYS A 702 -36.77 -26.68 13.32
C CYS A 702 -38.09 -27.14 12.65
N ALA A 703 -38.46 -26.51 11.56
CA ALA A 703 -39.65 -26.89 10.79
C ALA A 703 -39.39 -28.07 9.81
N ILE A 704 -38.12 -28.37 9.49
CA ILE A 704 -37.73 -29.31 8.44
C ILE A 704 -37.09 -30.57 8.99
N ALA A 705 -36.35 -30.51 10.11
CA ALA A 705 -35.58 -31.61 10.67
C ALA A 705 -36.27 -32.30 11.86
N PRO A 706 -36.28 -33.65 11.94
CA PRO A 706 -36.89 -34.39 13.05
C PRO A 706 -36.34 -34.02 14.46
N ASN A 707 -35.12 -33.49 14.51
CA ASN A 707 -34.41 -33.10 15.73
C ASN A 707 -34.23 -31.59 15.91
N GLY A 708 -34.77 -30.74 15.01
CA GLY A 708 -34.51 -29.29 14.99
C GLY A 708 -34.93 -28.61 16.32
N GLY A 709 -36.01 -29.02 16.91
CA GLY A 709 -36.49 -28.50 18.23
C GLY A 709 -35.56 -28.82 19.41
N SER A 710 -34.72 -29.88 19.29
CA SER A 710 -33.86 -30.30 20.41
C SER A 710 -32.70 -29.33 20.65
N ILE A 711 -32.16 -28.72 19.62
CA ILE A 711 -31.07 -27.72 19.70
C ILE A 711 -31.63 -26.44 20.33
N ILE A 712 -32.76 -25.96 19.85
CA ILE A 712 -33.44 -24.78 20.39
C ILE A 712 -33.73 -24.96 21.85
N LYS A 713 -34.29 -26.13 22.22
CA LYS A 713 -34.57 -26.48 23.62
C LYS A 713 -33.32 -26.45 24.52
N ALA A 714 -32.21 -26.98 24.00
CA ALA A 714 -30.93 -26.93 24.70
C ALA A 714 -30.41 -25.51 24.90
N ILE A 715 -30.50 -24.65 23.86
CA ILE A 715 -30.09 -23.25 23.96
C ILE A 715 -30.97 -22.49 24.95
N ILE A 716 -32.30 -22.66 24.92
CA ILE A 716 -33.24 -22.01 25.88
C ILE A 716 -32.91 -22.46 27.30
N ALA A 717 -32.79 -23.76 27.54
CA ALA A 717 -32.49 -24.28 28.87
C ALA A 717 -31.14 -23.76 29.40
N MET A 718 -30.15 -23.64 28.53
CA MET A 718 -28.84 -23.09 28.87
C MET A 718 -28.95 -21.59 29.24
N GLY A 719 -29.63 -20.80 28.40
CA GLY A 719 -29.84 -19.38 28.64
C GLY A 719 -30.48 -19.15 30.01
N HIS A 720 -31.55 -19.88 30.34
CA HIS A 720 -32.23 -19.79 31.62
C HIS A 720 -31.34 -20.23 32.81
N HIS A 721 -30.51 -21.25 32.65
CA HIS A 721 -29.54 -21.65 33.70
C HIS A 721 -28.45 -20.60 33.96
N LEU A 722 -28.24 -19.68 33.01
CA LEU A 722 -27.32 -18.56 33.14
C LEU A 722 -28.01 -17.25 33.53
N ASP A 723 -29.30 -17.32 33.92
CA ASP A 723 -30.16 -16.17 34.24
C ASP A 723 -30.26 -15.15 33.08
N LEU A 724 -30.26 -15.64 31.83
CA LEU A 724 -30.41 -14.84 30.62
C LEU A 724 -31.82 -14.97 30.04
N LEU A 725 -32.35 -13.86 29.52
CA LEU A 725 -33.50 -13.90 28.62
C LEU A 725 -33.11 -14.52 27.29
N VAL A 726 -34.01 -15.31 26.72
CA VAL A 726 -33.76 -15.96 25.42
C VAL A 726 -34.73 -15.41 24.39
N LEU A 727 -34.18 -14.87 23.31
CA LEU A 727 -34.90 -14.36 22.15
C LEU A 727 -34.68 -15.28 20.95
N ALA A 728 -35.75 -15.64 20.23
CA ALA A 728 -35.64 -16.37 18.96
C ALA A 728 -35.85 -15.42 17.79
N GLU A 729 -34.88 -15.47 16.83
CA GLU A 729 -34.92 -14.64 15.64
C GLU A 729 -35.55 -15.38 14.45
N GLY A 730 -35.95 -14.59 13.42
CA GLY A 730 -36.44 -15.14 12.17
C GLY A 730 -37.69 -15.99 12.29
N VAL A 731 -38.55 -15.71 13.28
CA VAL A 731 -39.83 -16.40 13.44
C VAL A 731 -40.80 -15.93 12.35
N GLU A 732 -41.11 -16.81 11.41
CA GLU A 732 -41.94 -16.47 10.23
C GLU A 732 -43.30 -17.16 10.23
N THR A 733 -43.43 -18.32 10.88
CA THR A 733 -44.66 -19.11 10.87
C THR A 733 -45.28 -19.26 12.25
N LEU A 734 -46.59 -19.55 12.27
CA LEU A 734 -47.33 -19.83 13.50
C LEU A 734 -46.88 -21.14 14.17
N GLU A 735 -46.43 -22.10 13.41
CA GLU A 735 -45.88 -23.37 13.89
C GLU A 735 -44.60 -23.14 14.70
N GLN A 736 -43.67 -22.30 14.15
CA GLN A 736 -42.47 -21.89 14.87
C GLN A 736 -42.81 -21.15 16.15
N LEU A 737 -43.74 -20.21 16.10
CA LEU A 737 -44.20 -19.47 17.27
C LEU A 737 -44.70 -20.39 18.38
N ARG A 738 -45.60 -21.36 18.05
CA ARG A 738 -46.14 -22.34 18.99
C ARG A 738 -45.08 -23.22 19.58
N LEU A 739 -44.13 -23.68 18.76
CA LEU A 739 -43.04 -24.48 19.26
C LEU A 739 -42.21 -23.72 20.29
N LEU A 740 -41.84 -22.47 20.00
CA LEU A 740 -41.06 -21.62 20.89
C LEU A 740 -41.80 -21.33 22.22
N GLN A 741 -43.12 -21.13 22.20
CA GLN A 741 -43.95 -21.03 23.37
C GLN A 741 -43.91 -22.31 24.23
N ILE A 742 -44.04 -23.49 23.62
CA ILE A 742 -43.95 -24.79 24.31
C ILE A 742 -42.57 -24.99 24.91
N LEU A 743 -41.51 -24.57 24.21
CA LEU A 743 -40.13 -24.70 24.70
C LEU A 743 -39.75 -23.67 25.75
N GLY A 744 -40.64 -22.71 26.02
CA GLY A 744 -40.44 -21.69 27.08
C GLY A 744 -39.48 -20.56 26.64
N CYS A 745 -39.42 -20.22 25.37
CA CYS A 745 -38.68 -19.04 24.91
C CYS A 745 -39.31 -17.77 25.47
N ASP A 746 -38.51 -16.76 25.85
CA ASP A 746 -38.99 -15.54 26.48
C ASP A 746 -39.48 -14.51 25.46
N GLU A 747 -38.69 -14.27 24.43
CA GLU A 747 -38.97 -13.23 23.45
C GLU A 747 -38.82 -13.78 22.01
N ILE A 748 -39.48 -13.15 21.07
CA ILE A 748 -39.42 -13.45 19.65
C ILE A 748 -39.24 -12.21 18.80
N GLN A 749 -38.62 -12.41 17.67
CA GLN A 749 -38.51 -11.44 16.57
C GLN A 749 -38.66 -12.14 15.24
N GLY A 750 -39.48 -11.56 14.33
CA GLY A 750 -39.65 -12.16 13.02
C GLY A 750 -40.86 -11.66 12.26
N TYR A 751 -41.00 -12.12 11.03
CA TYR A 751 -42.05 -11.70 10.11
C TYR A 751 -43.42 -12.24 10.46
N VAL A 752 -43.50 -13.17 11.39
CA VAL A 752 -44.78 -13.61 11.94
C VAL A 752 -45.57 -12.45 12.57
N TYR A 753 -44.85 -11.49 13.16
CA TYR A 753 -45.43 -10.28 13.72
C TYR A 753 -45.29 -9.08 12.83
N SER A 754 -44.05 -8.71 12.47
CA SER A 754 -43.78 -7.56 11.60
C SER A 754 -42.43 -7.66 10.89
N ARG A 755 -42.39 -7.17 9.67
CA ARG A 755 -41.12 -6.79 9.02
C ARG A 755 -40.59 -5.52 9.69
N PRO A 756 -39.30 -5.19 9.51
CA PRO A 756 -38.75 -3.89 9.87
C PRO A 756 -39.57 -2.75 9.24
N VAL A 757 -40.00 -1.78 10.02
CA VAL A 757 -40.88 -0.69 9.60
C VAL A 757 -40.24 0.68 9.85
N LEU A 758 -40.74 1.71 9.19
CA LEU A 758 -40.32 3.10 9.42
C LEU A 758 -40.74 3.60 10.80
N PRO A 759 -40.04 4.57 11.42
CA PRO A 759 -40.38 5.11 12.72
C PRO A 759 -41.82 5.57 12.88
N GLN A 760 -42.43 6.07 11.81
CA GLN A 760 -43.80 6.59 11.78
C GLN A 760 -44.88 5.50 12.02
N GLU A 761 -44.55 4.24 11.78
CA GLU A 761 -45.45 3.12 11.91
C GLU A 761 -45.46 2.54 13.35
N ILE A 762 -44.36 2.73 14.09
CA ILE A 762 -44.16 2.20 15.43
C ILE A 762 -45.27 2.63 16.43
N PRO A 763 -45.72 3.89 16.49
CA PRO A 763 -46.74 4.29 17.44
C PRO A 763 -48.03 3.46 17.36
N LYS A 764 -48.42 3.07 16.13
CA LYS A 764 -49.63 2.25 15.92
C LYS A 764 -49.49 0.81 16.41
N MET A 765 -48.24 0.34 16.53
CA MET A 765 -47.92 -1.06 16.89
C MET A 765 -47.76 -1.26 18.39
N LEU A 766 -47.38 -0.21 19.12
CA LEU A 766 -47.07 -0.33 20.56
C LEU A 766 -48.28 -0.70 21.42
N ASP A 767 -49.50 -0.40 20.96
CA ASP A 767 -50.75 -0.67 21.69
C ASP A 767 -51.46 -1.96 21.23
N ILE A 768 -50.91 -2.63 20.17
CA ILE A 768 -51.52 -3.85 19.59
C ILE A 768 -50.93 -5.10 20.27
N SER A 769 -51.79 -6.03 20.71
CA SER A 769 -51.33 -7.34 21.23
C SER A 769 -50.92 -8.28 20.11
N ILE A 770 -50.08 -9.30 20.45
CA ILE A 770 -49.64 -10.32 19.47
C ILE A 770 -50.82 -11.04 18.82
N SER A 771 -51.87 -11.36 19.57
CA SER A 771 -53.09 -12.03 19.08
C SER A 771 -53.81 -11.21 18.04
N ASP A 772 -53.97 -9.91 18.27
CA ASP A 772 -54.64 -9.01 17.31
C ASP A 772 -53.84 -8.81 16.04
N LYS A 773 -52.50 -8.69 16.16
CA LYS A 773 -51.61 -8.51 15.00
C LYS A 773 -51.50 -9.76 14.13
N ILE A 774 -51.45 -10.95 14.73
CA ILE A 774 -51.46 -12.21 13.99
C ILE A 774 -52.76 -12.37 13.21
N LEU A 775 -53.90 -12.01 13.82
CA LEU A 775 -55.20 -12.02 13.13
C LEU A 775 -55.24 -11.04 11.94
N GLU A 776 -54.67 -9.86 12.12
CA GLU A 776 -54.54 -8.86 11.03
C GLU A 776 -53.70 -9.33 9.87
N ASN A 777 -52.48 -9.89 10.17
CA ASN A 777 -51.60 -10.45 9.13
C ASN A 777 -52.21 -11.63 8.40
N PHE A 778 -52.97 -12.48 9.09
CA PHE A 778 -53.70 -13.59 8.47
C PHE A 778 -54.79 -13.12 7.53
N LYS A 779 -55.56 -12.09 7.91
CA LYS A 779 -56.55 -11.46 6.98
C LYS A 779 -55.91 -10.84 5.76
N GLN A 780 -54.77 -10.16 5.92
CA GLN A 780 -54.05 -9.58 4.80
C GLN A 780 -53.44 -10.63 3.84
N SER A 781 -52.99 -11.78 4.37
CA SER A 781 -52.47 -12.88 3.53
C SER A 781 -53.55 -13.55 2.70
N ILE A 782 -54.77 -13.68 3.26
CA ILE A 782 -55.94 -14.19 2.55
C ILE A 782 -56.42 -13.21 1.45
N GLN A 783 -56.28 -11.90 1.64
CA GLN A 783 -56.60 -10.92 0.62
C GLN A 783 -55.58 -10.79 -0.51
N ARG A 784 -54.37 -11.29 -0.34
CA ARG A 784 -53.29 -11.27 -1.35
C ARG A 784 -53.11 -12.60 -2.10
N ALA A 785 -53.71 -13.71 -1.62
CA ALA A 785 -53.85 -14.98 -2.31
C ALA A 785 -55.16 -15.04 -3.13
#